data_52029d94e90ef77a757ee407149d41ec
#
_entry.id   52029d94e90ef77a757ee407149d41ec
#
_cell.length_a   1.000
_cell.length_b   1.000
_cell.length_c   1.000
_cell.angle_alpha   90.00
_cell.angle_beta   90.00
_cell.angle_gamma   90.00
#
_symmetry.space_group_name_H-M   'P 1'
#
loop_
_entity.id
_entity.type
_entity.pdbx_description
1 polymer ?
#
loop_
_entity_poly.entity_id
_entity_poly.type
_entity_poly.pdbx_seq_one_letter_code
_entity_poly.pdbx_strand_id
1 'polypeptide(L)'
;MWWISLARVAVMAALLWGLLVALGGILRVAPGWPPGAVACGLALSAELLLVLYRYESRNLGRRRGRQLIGLRLAALGLLAWILIEPTFVRTVKRRLDRQVAVLWDQSASMDLTDQGALKSRLETAREAVEQSGILKQLGEHVRLRELHFARSPENDNAAPANGWNQATDIAAALDTVLEQIPPDELAGALLLTDGRHNRPARVEDSARRFGILDAPLGIVAIGSPDPPRDASVLAVRSPDAIHLGDRMRVSADLKFDGYKGKQAKVRLTRDGALIEEKLVTIPQDRHREEVKFVHLPEEGGTGGYQIGIEGLEGERFADNNAWSFETSITEARTNVLLVDSYPRWEFRYLRNLFYGRDKSVHLQWLLLHPDEAEGQEQPNIAASATRPFGQAAANRLPENEAEWRKFDVIILGDLAPDAVSEETWAIISRCVNERGALLVFVAGPNHMPHALDSTAARDLLPLDPGWSRRTLFGENTEPFRLALTSEGRRHPVTVHAPGSIANEQVWSGFPALQWRHPVVSVKEGAEILLTAGNGGAADPSSGLVAALDDFARRREIEAKRALLVTRQTGRGKVAAILTDRTWRLREGAGDVHHHRFWGNLIRWGAGPLLRAGSDKVALGTDQLTYTADDSILITARLRDGDLNPVVDPSLKAEILRDGKVVATVPLAAVEGSNGLHEGKSAPIRSPGIHTVRII
;
A
#
# COMPACT_ATOMS: atom_id res chain seq x y z
N MET A 1 -55.90 2.83 -58.46
CA MET A 1 -54.51 2.29 -58.45
C MET A 1 -53.81 2.40 -57.12
N TRP A 2 -53.91 3.46 -56.38
CA TRP A 2 -53.25 3.65 -55.07
C TRP A 2 -53.65 2.61 -54.03
N TRP A 3 -54.92 2.25 -53.92
CA TRP A 3 -55.41 1.27 -52.94
C TRP A 3 -54.83 -0.13 -53.14
N ILE A 4 -54.50 -0.50 -54.39
CA ILE A 4 -53.92 -1.82 -54.74
C ILE A 4 -52.45 -1.87 -54.32
N SER A 5 -51.72 -0.76 -54.42
CA SER A 5 -50.33 -0.65 -53.96
C SER A 5 -50.25 -0.66 -52.42
N LEU A 6 -51.13 0.06 -51.77
CA LEU A 6 -51.23 0.07 -50.28
C LEU A 6 -51.61 -1.33 -49.72
N ALA A 7 -52.55 -2.03 -50.36
CA ALA A 7 -52.89 -3.38 -49.95
C ALA A 7 -51.72 -4.37 -50.14
N ARG A 8 -50.94 -4.25 -51.22
CA ARG A 8 -49.74 -5.07 -51.43
C ARG A 8 -48.63 -4.80 -50.45
N VAL A 9 -48.37 -3.53 -50.12
CA VAL A 9 -47.41 -3.15 -49.06
C VAL A 9 -47.82 -3.75 -47.74
N ALA A 10 -49.11 -3.62 -47.35
CA ALA A 10 -49.61 -4.18 -46.09
C ALA A 10 -49.46 -5.71 -46.04
N VAL A 11 -49.80 -6.41 -47.10
CA VAL A 11 -49.65 -7.87 -47.17
C VAL A 11 -48.15 -8.28 -47.13
N MET A 12 -47.28 -7.61 -47.93
CA MET A 12 -45.87 -7.89 -47.90
C MET A 12 -45.25 -7.59 -46.54
N ALA A 13 -45.61 -6.48 -45.92
CA ALA A 13 -45.12 -6.13 -44.60
C ALA A 13 -45.55 -7.15 -43.52
N ALA A 14 -46.84 -7.61 -43.58
CA ALA A 14 -47.33 -8.65 -42.68
C ALA A 14 -46.60 -9.99 -42.86
N LEU A 15 -46.33 -10.41 -44.12
CA LEU A 15 -45.61 -11.64 -44.40
C LEU A 15 -44.14 -11.55 -43.95
N LEU A 16 -43.47 -10.42 -44.22
CA LEU A 16 -42.10 -10.19 -43.78
C LEU A 16 -42.00 -10.11 -42.27
N TRP A 17 -42.94 -9.45 -41.61
CA TRP A 17 -43.02 -9.40 -40.14
C TRP A 17 -43.22 -10.80 -39.56
N GLY A 18 -44.14 -11.58 -40.08
CA GLY A 18 -44.38 -12.96 -39.65
C GLY A 18 -43.11 -13.83 -39.84
N LEU A 19 -42.37 -13.66 -40.96
CA LEU A 19 -41.12 -14.36 -41.21
C LEU A 19 -40.04 -13.95 -40.21
N LEU A 20 -39.88 -12.64 -39.95
CA LEU A 20 -38.91 -12.13 -38.99
C LEU A 20 -39.22 -12.59 -37.56
N VAL A 21 -40.48 -12.65 -37.17
CA VAL A 21 -40.93 -13.18 -35.85
C VAL A 21 -40.68 -14.69 -35.77
N ALA A 22 -40.99 -15.46 -36.82
CA ALA A 22 -40.76 -16.90 -36.86
C ALA A 22 -39.27 -17.25 -36.79
N LEU A 23 -38.43 -16.45 -37.45
CA LEU A 23 -36.96 -16.60 -37.41
C LEU A 23 -36.32 -16.01 -36.16
N GLY A 24 -37.06 -15.19 -35.37
CA GLY A 24 -36.57 -14.49 -34.21
C GLY A 24 -36.04 -15.37 -33.07
N GLY A 25 -36.36 -16.67 -33.08
CA GLY A 25 -35.77 -17.66 -32.16
C GLY A 25 -34.35 -18.10 -32.56
N ILE A 26 -33.97 -17.90 -33.80
CA ILE A 26 -32.69 -18.36 -34.38
C ILE A 26 -31.82 -17.17 -34.82
N LEU A 27 -32.46 -16.10 -35.28
CA LEU A 27 -31.83 -14.86 -35.77
C LEU A 27 -32.21 -13.68 -34.89
N ARG A 28 -31.26 -13.00 -34.31
CA ARG A 28 -31.50 -11.70 -33.67
C ARG A 28 -31.11 -10.59 -34.66
N VAL A 29 -32.02 -9.63 -34.79
CA VAL A 29 -31.79 -8.38 -35.52
C VAL A 29 -31.02 -7.43 -34.59
N ALA A 30 -30.15 -6.59 -35.14
CA ALA A 30 -29.36 -5.65 -34.38
C ALA A 30 -30.20 -4.87 -33.35
N PRO A 31 -29.72 -4.65 -32.14
CA PRO A 31 -30.49 -3.99 -31.06
C PRO A 31 -30.88 -2.57 -31.48
N GLY A 32 -32.17 -2.28 -31.48
CA GLY A 32 -32.75 -0.95 -31.76
C GLY A 32 -33.73 -0.88 -32.93
N TRP A 33 -33.80 -1.88 -33.80
CA TRP A 33 -34.77 -1.89 -34.91
C TRP A 33 -35.97 -2.79 -34.59
N PRO A 34 -37.17 -2.22 -34.39
CA PRO A 34 -38.36 -3.05 -34.21
C PRO A 34 -38.68 -3.83 -35.48
N PRO A 35 -38.93 -5.15 -35.40
CA PRO A 35 -39.16 -6.03 -36.54
C PRO A 35 -40.23 -5.52 -37.51
N GLY A 36 -41.27 -4.86 -37.00
CA GLY A 36 -42.30 -4.24 -37.79
C GLY A 36 -41.82 -3.07 -38.64
N ALA A 37 -40.93 -2.24 -38.16
CA ALA A 37 -40.36 -1.12 -38.90
C ALA A 37 -39.49 -1.62 -40.07
N VAL A 38 -38.67 -2.66 -39.82
CA VAL A 38 -37.86 -3.33 -40.84
C VAL A 38 -38.73 -3.94 -41.93
N ALA A 39 -39.77 -4.67 -41.54
CA ALA A 39 -40.73 -5.28 -42.48
C ALA A 39 -41.45 -4.24 -43.34
N CYS A 40 -41.91 -3.12 -42.73
CA CYS A 40 -42.54 -2.01 -43.44
C CYS A 40 -41.56 -1.31 -44.40
N GLY A 41 -40.33 -1.05 -44.01
CA GLY A 41 -39.30 -0.43 -44.83
C GLY A 41 -38.95 -1.28 -46.05
N LEU A 42 -38.79 -2.58 -45.87
CA LEU A 42 -38.54 -3.53 -46.97
C LEU A 42 -39.72 -3.66 -47.91
N ALA A 43 -40.96 -3.73 -47.39
CA ALA A 43 -42.18 -3.82 -48.19
C ALA A 43 -42.36 -2.54 -49.02
N LEU A 44 -42.16 -1.36 -48.47
CA LEU A 44 -42.20 -0.09 -49.19
C LEU A 44 -41.16 0.00 -50.30
N SER A 45 -39.94 -0.41 -50.03
CA SER A 45 -38.83 -0.41 -50.99
C SER A 45 -39.10 -1.39 -52.13
N ALA A 46 -39.60 -2.59 -51.82
CA ALA A 46 -39.98 -3.57 -52.82
C ALA A 46 -41.16 -3.08 -53.72
N GLU A 47 -42.21 -2.47 -53.14
CA GLU A 47 -43.30 -1.88 -53.93
C GLU A 47 -42.82 -0.73 -54.82
N LEU A 48 -41.93 0.13 -54.30
CA LEU A 48 -41.33 1.19 -55.13
C LEU A 48 -40.59 0.60 -56.35
N LEU A 49 -39.82 -0.45 -56.16
CA LEU A 49 -39.15 -1.16 -57.26
C LEU A 49 -40.15 -1.78 -58.25
N LEU A 50 -41.28 -2.32 -57.76
CA LEU A 50 -42.33 -2.85 -58.58
C LEU A 50 -43.06 -1.77 -59.37
N VAL A 51 -43.29 -0.61 -58.82
CA VAL A 51 -43.88 0.54 -59.46
C VAL A 51 -42.95 1.07 -60.55
N LEU A 52 -41.66 1.23 -60.25
CA LEU A 52 -40.63 1.62 -61.20
C LEU A 52 -40.54 0.60 -62.35
N TYR A 53 -40.58 -0.67 -62.07
CA TYR A 53 -40.60 -1.73 -63.11
C TYR A 53 -41.79 -1.64 -64.03
N ARG A 54 -42.99 -1.33 -63.49
CA ARG A 54 -44.18 -1.14 -64.38
C ARG A 54 -44.02 0.03 -65.33
N TYR A 55 -43.34 1.07 -64.91
CA TYR A 55 -43.04 2.24 -65.70
C TYR A 55 -41.99 1.92 -66.80
N GLU A 56 -40.92 1.25 -66.41
CA GLU A 56 -39.81 0.89 -67.32
C GLU A 56 -40.17 -0.25 -68.26
N SER A 57 -41.03 -1.20 -67.86
CA SER A 57 -41.42 -2.36 -68.65
C SER A 57 -42.21 -2.01 -69.95
N ARG A 58 -42.66 -0.76 -70.11
CA ARG A 58 -43.24 -0.23 -71.30
C ARG A 58 -42.22 -0.06 -72.47
N ASN A 59 -40.94 0.15 -72.04
CA ASN A 59 -39.84 0.42 -72.98
C ASN A 59 -38.87 -0.76 -73.16
N LEU A 60 -38.91 -1.75 -72.23
CA LEU A 60 -38.05 -2.91 -72.25
C LEU A 60 -38.83 -4.20 -72.52
N GLY A 61 -38.33 -5.05 -73.41
CA GLY A 61 -38.98 -6.36 -73.70
C GLY A 61 -39.20 -7.17 -72.43
N ARG A 62 -40.33 -7.88 -72.29
CA ARG A 62 -40.79 -8.60 -71.06
C ARG A 62 -39.76 -9.55 -70.46
N ARG A 63 -38.82 -10.10 -71.20
CA ARG A 63 -37.77 -11.01 -70.69
C ARG A 63 -36.66 -10.25 -69.97
N ARG A 64 -36.17 -9.16 -70.57
CA ARG A 64 -35.15 -8.29 -69.99
C ARG A 64 -35.66 -7.51 -68.74
N GLY A 65 -36.91 -7.05 -68.76
CA GLY A 65 -37.54 -6.40 -67.66
C GLY A 65 -37.67 -7.31 -66.45
N ARG A 66 -38.03 -8.59 -66.61
CA ARG A 66 -38.08 -9.56 -65.48
C ARG A 66 -36.69 -9.84 -64.88
N GLN A 67 -35.65 -9.89 -65.72
CA GLN A 67 -34.27 -10.05 -65.21
C GLN A 67 -33.81 -8.83 -64.39
N LEU A 68 -34.14 -7.64 -64.90
CA LEU A 68 -33.75 -6.39 -64.19
C LEU A 68 -34.43 -6.23 -62.80
N ILE A 69 -35.76 -6.53 -62.74
CA ILE A 69 -36.45 -6.49 -61.45
C ILE A 69 -35.95 -7.55 -60.48
N GLY A 70 -35.64 -8.77 -61.04
CA GLY A 70 -35.02 -9.84 -60.24
C GLY A 70 -33.68 -9.41 -59.61
N LEU A 71 -32.81 -8.78 -60.39
CA LEU A 71 -31.53 -8.28 -59.98
C LEU A 71 -31.66 -7.18 -58.88
N ARG A 72 -32.61 -6.24 -59.07
CA ARG A 72 -32.88 -5.17 -58.12
C ARG A 72 -33.47 -5.68 -56.80
N LEU A 73 -34.35 -6.67 -56.85
CA LEU A 73 -34.88 -7.33 -55.66
C LEU A 73 -33.80 -8.15 -54.94
N ALA A 74 -32.91 -8.81 -55.68
CA ALA A 74 -31.76 -9.48 -55.08
C ALA A 74 -30.80 -8.50 -54.41
N ALA A 75 -30.52 -7.36 -55.06
CA ALA A 75 -29.72 -6.30 -54.47
C ALA A 75 -30.35 -5.68 -53.18
N LEU A 76 -31.69 -5.46 -53.21
CA LEU A 76 -32.43 -5.02 -52.02
C LEU A 76 -32.36 -6.06 -50.90
N GLY A 77 -32.48 -7.35 -51.22
CA GLY A 77 -32.34 -8.43 -50.27
C GLY A 77 -30.95 -8.51 -49.65
N LEU A 78 -29.92 -8.32 -50.49
CA LEU A 78 -28.53 -8.28 -50.01
C LEU A 78 -28.26 -7.07 -49.10
N LEU A 79 -28.76 -5.90 -49.49
CA LEU A 79 -28.67 -4.68 -48.71
C LEU A 79 -29.41 -4.84 -47.35
N ALA A 80 -30.61 -5.42 -47.40
CA ALA A 80 -31.37 -5.73 -46.21
C ALA A 80 -30.63 -6.71 -45.30
N TRP A 81 -29.99 -7.74 -45.84
CA TRP A 81 -29.18 -8.69 -45.09
C TRP A 81 -28.01 -8.03 -44.38
N ILE A 82 -27.30 -7.12 -45.06
CA ILE A 82 -26.20 -6.36 -44.51
C ILE A 82 -26.67 -5.39 -43.40
N LEU A 83 -27.78 -4.67 -43.62
CA LEU A 83 -28.33 -3.70 -42.68
C LEU A 83 -28.94 -4.33 -41.42
N ILE A 84 -29.47 -5.54 -41.53
CA ILE A 84 -30.08 -6.28 -40.42
C ILE A 84 -29.02 -6.93 -39.51
N GLU A 85 -27.79 -7.12 -40.00
CA GLU A 85 -26.70 -7.77 -39.25
C GLU A 85 -27.18 -9.04 -38.53
N PRO A 86 -27.72 -10.04 -39.23
CA PRO A 86 -28.31 -11.20 -38.58
C PRO A 86 -27.24 -11.99 -37.80
N THR A 87 -27.41 -12.10 -36.49
CA THR A 87 -26.53 -12.90 -35.63
C THR A 87 -27.19 -14.24 -35.30
N PHE A 88 -26.45 -15.34 -35.53
CA PHE A 88 -26.90 -16.66 -35.13
C PHE A 88 -26.62 -16.85 -33.64
N VAL A 89 -27.66 -16.94 -32.83
CA VAL A 89 -27.53 -17.22 -31.40
C VAL A 89 -27.65 -18.74 -31.20
N ARG A 90 -26.52 -19.39 -31.00
CA ARG A 90 -26.50 -20.79 -30.57
C ARG A 90 -26.37 -20.83 -29.06
N THR A 91 -27.43 -21.10 -28.36
CA THR A 91 -27.38 -21.35 -26.90
C THR A 91 -26.81 -22.73 -26.67
N VAL A 92 -25.55 -22.81 -26.30
CA VAL A 92 -24.93 -24.05 -25.85
C VAL A 92 -25.16 -24.14 -24.34
N LYS A 93 -26.03 -25.01 -23.89
CA LYS A 93 -26.15 -25.37 -22.47
C LYS A 93 -24.92 -26.20 -22.12
N ARG A 94 -23.89 -25.55 -21.58
CA ARG A 94 -22.77 -26.27 -20.97
C ARG A 94 -23.22 -26.69 -19.57
N ARG A 95 -23.24 -27.97 -19.29
CA ARG A 95 -23.28 -28.44 -17.91
C ARG A 95 -21.93 -28.06 -17.31
N LEU A 96 -21.93 -27.12 -16.37
CA LEU A 96 -20.78 -26.87 -15.54
C LEU A 96 -20.77 -27.96 -14.47
N ASP A 97 -19.67 -28.69 -14.40
CA ASP A 97 -19.44 -29.64 -13.30
C ASP A 97 -19.09 -28.84 -12.06
N ARG A 98 -20.10 -28.45 -11.31
CA ARG A 98 -19.90 -27.71 -10.06
C ARG A 98 -19.10 -28.50 -9.07
N GLN A 99 -18.19 -27.82 -8.39
CA GLN A 99 -17.24 -28.42 -7.42
C GLN A 99 -17.47 -27.83 -6.04
N VAL A 100 -17.38 -28.69 -5.03
CA VAL A 100 -17.29 -28.29 -3.62
C VAL A 100 -15.92 -28.67 -3.12
N ALA A 101 -15.18 -27.70 -2.56
CA ALA A 101 -13.91 -27.93 -1.91
C ALA A 101 -14.14 -28.43 -0.48
N VAL A 102 -13.46 -29.51 -0.10
CA VAL A 102 -13.45 -30.05 1.27
C VAL A 102 -12.05 -29.83 1.84
N LEU A 103 -11.96 -28.92 2.81
CA LEU A 103 -10.70 -28.48 3.40
C LEU A 103 -10.46 -29.18 4.75
N TRP A 104 -9.42 -30.00 4.83
CA TRP A 104 -9.04 -30.73 6.03
C TRP A 104 -7.86 -30.04 6.72
N ASP A 105 -8.09 -29.55 7.92
CA ASP A 105 -7.03 -29.03 8.79
C ASP A 105 -6.19 -30.20 9.33
N GLN A 106 -4.90 -30.22 9.03
CA GLN A 106 -3.92 -31.20 9.49
C GLN A 106 -2.85 -30.55 10.38
N SER A 107 -3.16 -29.40 10.98
CA SER A 107 -2.27 -28.79 11.95
C SER A 107 -2.10 -29.66 13.20
N ALA A 108 -1.00 -29.45 13.92
CA ALA A 108 -0.67 -30.21 15.14
C ALA A 108 -1.77 -30.11 16.22
N SER A 109 -2.62 -29.07 16.19
CA SER A 109 -3.77 -28.95 17.09
C SER A 109 -4.86 -29.97 16.79
N MET A 110 -4.93 -30.49 15.56
CA MET A 110 -5.88 -31.51 15.17
C MET A 110 -5.45 -32.91 15.59
N ASP A 111 -4.15 -33.13 15.88
CA ASP A 111 -3.62 -34.39 16.44
C ASP A 111 -3.89 -34.52 17.95
N LEU A 112 -4.38 -33.45 18.59
CA LEU A 112 -4.68 -33.48 20.02
C LEU A 112 -5.92 -34.33 20.31
N THR A 113 -5.85 -35.07 21.44
CA THR A 113 -6.98 -35.79 22.02
C THR A 113 -7.62 -34.90 23.10
N ASP A 114 -8.89 -34.59 22.96
CA ASP A 114 -9.63 -33.77 23.95
C ASP A 114 -9.83 -34.58 25.26
N GLN A 115 -10.10 -33.85 26.36
CA GLN A 115 -10.27 -34.45 27.68
C GLN A 115 -11.46 -35.42 27.67
N GLY A 116 -11.21 -36.69 27.95
CA GLY A 116 -12.21 -37.76 27.93
C GLY A 116 -12.46 -38.44 26.58
N ALA A 117 -11.81 -37.96 25.49
CA ALA A 117 -11.83 -38.62 24.20
C ALA A 117 -10.75 -39.69 24.08
N LEU A 118 -11.04 -40.73 23.27
CA LEU A 118 -10.08 -41.82 22.97
C LEU A 118 -9.33 -41.60 21.65
N LYS A 119 -9.80 -40.69 20.83
CA LYS A 119 -9.32 -40.42 19.47
C LYS A 119 -8.87 -38.96 19.33
N SER A 120 -7.97 -38.70 18.39
CA SER A 120 -7.58 -37.33 18.05
C SER A 120 -8.75 -36.55 17.43
N ARG A 121 -8.65 -35.23 17.41
CA ARG A 121 -9.66 -34.39 16.78
C ARG A 121 -9.81 -34.71 15.29
N LEU A 122 -8.69 -34.97 14.59
CA LEU A 122 -8.71 -35.34 13.18
C LEU A 122 -9.41 -36.68 12.94
N GLU A 123 -9.13 -37.67 13.77
CA GLU A 123 -9.81 -38.97 13.69
C GLU A 123 -11.30 -38.84 13.99
N THR A 124 -11.65 -38.06 15.00
CA THR A 124 -13.06 -37.78 15.36
C THR A 124 -13.78 -37.06 14.21
N ALA A 125 -13.13 -36.12 13.57
CA ALA A 125 -13.67 -35.43 12.41
C ALA A 125 -13.94 -36.35 11.23
N ARG A 126 -12.97 -37.20 10.89
CA ARG A 126 -13.10 -38.20 9.81
C ARG A 126 -14.26 -39.16 10.08
N GLU A 127 -14.34 -39.68 11.30
CA GLU A 127 -15.42 -40.60 11.69
C GLU A 127 -16.80 -39.90 11.66
N ALA A 128 -16.91 -38.68 12.15
CA ALA A 128 -18.16 -37.91 12.11
C ALA A 128 -18.61 -37.62 10.66
N VAL A 129 -17.70 -37.28 9.77
CA VAL A 129 -17.99 -37.08 8.37
C VAL A 129 -18.42 -38.37 7.66
N GLU A 130 -17.73 -39.48 7.93
CA GLU A 130 -18.10 -40.79 7.40
C GLU A 130 -19.46 -41.24 7.88
N GLN A 131 -19.74 -41.16 9.20
CA GLN A 131 -21.01 -41.52 9.79
C GLN A 131 -22.18 -40.67 9.32
N SER A 132 -21.96 -39.37 9.10
CA SER A 132 -22.99 -38.47 8.57
C SER A 132 -23.36 -38.75 7.12
N GLY A 133 -22.47 -39.39 6.36
CA GLY A 133 -22.64 -39.61 4.92
C GLY A 133 -22.71 -38.35 4.06
N ILE A 134 -22.36 -37.19 4.62
CA ILE A 134 -22.52 -35.88 3.96
C ILE A 134 -21.69 -35.79 2.67
N LEU A 135 -20.47 -36.28 2.66
CA LEU A 135 -19.63 -36.28 1.47
C LEU A 135 -20.19 -37.16 0.35
N LYS A 136 -20.81 -38.30 0.72
CA LYS A 136 -21.47 -39.19 -0.23
C LYS A 136 -22.69 -38.47 -0.87
N GLN A 137 -23.53 -37.86 -0.04
CA GLN A 137 -24.69 -37.11 -0.53
C GLN A 137 -24.30 -35.91 -1.40
N LEU A 138 -23.29 -35.17 -1.02
CA LEU A 138 -22.76 -34.07 -1.84
C LEU A 138 -22.17 -34.58 -3.17
N GLY A 139 -21.42 -35.68 -3.13
CA GLY A 139 -20.79 -36.30 -4.32
C GLY A 139 -21.78 -36.79 -5.37
N GLU A 140 -23.05 -37.05 -4.99
CA GLU A 140 -24.13 -37.42 -5.95
C GLU A 140 -24.54 -36.23 -6.82
N HIS A 141 -24.32 -34.98 -6.35
CA HIS A 141 -24.81 -33.75 -7.01
C HIS A 141 -23.68 -32.86 -7.55
N VAL A 142 -22.51 -32.88 -6.94
CA VAL A 142 -21.37 -32.04 -7.24
C VAL A 142 -20.07 -32.83 -7.18
N ARG A 143 -19.02 -32.34 -7.87
CA ARG A 143 -17.70 -32.95 -7.78
C ARG A 143 -17.03 -32.50 -6.49
N LEU A 144 -16.55 -33.43 -5.66
CA LEU A 144 -15.79 -33.12 -4.47
C LEU A 144 -14.30 -32.99 -4.79
N ARG A 145 -13.68 -31.96 -4.23
CA ARG A 145 -12.23 -31.74 -4.28
C ARG A 145 -11.70 -31.61 -2.87
N GLU A 146 -10.95 -32.62 -2.43
CA GLU A 146 -10.33 -32.61 -1.11
C GLU A 146 -9.00 -31.87 -1.14
N LEU A 147 -8.75 -31.03 -0.14
CA LEU A 147 -7.53 -30.26 0.05
C LEU A 147 -7.13 -30.39 1.52
N HIS A 148 -5.88 -30.72 1.75
CA HIS A 148 -5.31 -30.76 3.09
C HIS A 148 -4.49 -29.50 3.33
N PHE A 149 -4.57 -28.93 4.51
CA PHE A 149 -3.84 -27.73 4.85
C PHE A 149 -3.37 -27.71 6.32
N ALA A 150 -2.31 -26.97 6.55
CA ALA A 150 -1.82 -26.58 7.86
C ALA A 150 -1.20 -25.18 7.76
N ARG A 151 0.13 -25.04 7.77
CA ARG A 151 0.82 -23.78 7.52
C ARG A 151 0.57 -23.22 6.10
N SER A 152 0.41 -24.10 5.15
CA SER A 152 0.05 -23.85 3.76
C SER A 152 -0.79 -25.03 3.25
N PRO A 153 -1.53 -24.86 2.15
CA PRO A 153 -2.15 -25.97 1.45
C PRO A 153 -1.11 -27.01 1.04
N GLU A 154 -1.47 -28.28 1.15
CA GLU A 154 -0.61 -29.37 0.70
C GLU A 154 -0.43 -29.29 -0.83
N ASN A 155 0.81 -29.48 -1.27
CA ASN A 155 1.11 -29.49 -2.69
C ASN A 155 1.31 -30.94 -3.14
N ASP A 156 0.47 -31.44 -4.03
CA ASP A 156 0.48 -32.83 -4.54
C ASP A 156 1.84 -33.30 -5.08
N ASN A 157 2.75 -32.35 -5.36
CA ASN A 157 4.05 -32.60 -5.97
C ASN A 157 5.26 -32.46 -5.04
N ALA A 158 5.06 -32.13 -3.76
CA ALA A 158 6.17 -31.94 -2.82
C ALA A 158 5.85 -32.54 -1.45
N ALA A 159 6.81 -33.26 -0.87
CA ALA A 159 6.70 -33.71 0.51
C ALA A 159 6.53 -32.49 1.45
N PRO A 160 5.65 -32.57 2.46
CA PRO A 160 5.43 -31.48 3.39
C PRO A 160 6.75 -31.12 4.10
N ALA A 161 7.03 -29.83 4.18
CA ALA A 161 8.24 -29.30 4.81
C ALA A 161 8.24 -29.64 6.32
N ASN A 162 9.43 -29.84 6.90
CA ASN A 162 9.56 -30.01 8.34
C ASN A 162 8.88 -28.87 9.08
N GLY A 163 7.96 -29.21 10.01
CA GLY A 163 7.18 -28.22 10.76
C GLY A 163 5.98 -27.64 9.98
N TRP A 164 5.57 -28.26 8.88
CA TRP A 164 4.40 -27.86 8.11
C TRP A 164 3.12 -27.81 8.96
N ASN A 165 2.94 -28.76 9.86
CA ASN A 165 1.78 -28.86 10.74
C ASN A 165 1.83 -27.93 11.99
N GLN A 166 2.93 -27.20 12.22
CA GLN A 166 3.08 -26.33 13.40
C GLN A 166 2.32 -24.99 13.34
N ALA A 167 1.68 -24.71 12.22
CA ALA A 167 0.87 -23.52 12.05
C ALA A 167 -0.39 -23.85 11.26
N THR A 168 -1.43 -23.04 11.43
CA THR A 168 -2.71 -23.17 10.73
C THR A 168 -2.98 -21.87 9.96
N ASP A 169 -3.04 -21.95 8.62
CA ASP A 169 -3.38 -20.84 7.74
C ASP A 169 -4.69 -21.10 6.99
N ILE A 170 -5.80 -20.79 7.63
CA ILE A 170 -7.14 -20.92 7.05
C ILE A 170 -7.31 -19.97 5.86
N ALA A 171 -6.74 -18.77 5.94
CA ALA A 171 -6.86 -17.80 4.86
C ALA A 171 -6.19 -18.30 3.58
N ALA A 172 -4.96 -18.82 3.67
CA ALA A 172 -4.26 -19.39 2.52
C ALA A 172 -5.00 -20.62 1.95
N ALA A 173 -5.60 -21.44 2.79
CA ALA A 173 -6.40 -22.58 2.35
C ALA A 173 -7.64 -22.12 1.54
N LEU A 174 -8.37 -21.13 2.00
CA LEU A 174 -9.51 -20.55 1.29
C LEU A 174 -9.09 -19.87 -0.02
N ASP A 175 -7.99 -19.13 -0.01
CA ASP A 175 -7.46 -18.44 -1.20
C ASP A 175 -7.04 -19.48 -2.28
N THR A 176 -6.43 -20.59 -1.87
CA THR A 176 -6.06 -21.67 -2.79
C THR A 176 -7.27 -22.29 -3.49
N VAL A 177 -8.41 -22.42 -2.79
CA VAL A 177 -9.66 -22.88 -3.41
C VAL A 177 -10.09 -21.89 -4.51
N LEU A 178 -10.03 -20.59 -4.23
CA LEU A 178 -10.40 -19.54 -5.18
C LEU A 178 -9.44 -19.43 -6.38
N GLU A 179 -8.18 -19.84 -6.20
CA GLU A 179 -7.19 -19.88 -7.28
C GLU A 179 -7.32 -21.15 -8.15
N GLN A 180 -7.67 -22.28 -7.53
CA GLN A 180 -7.69 -23.57 -8.21
C GLN A 180 -9.03 -23.95 -8.85
N ILE A 181 -10.14 -23.39 -8.36
CA ILE A 181 -11.49 -23.67 -8.88
C ILE A 181 -12.04 -22.42 -9.53
N PRO A 182 -12.38 -22.48 -10.85
CA PRO A 182 -12.99 -21.35 -11.53
C PRO A 182 -14.27 -20.86 -10.82
N PRO A 183 -14.53 -19.55 -10.75
CA PRO A 183 -15.67 -19.00 -10.04
C PRO A 183 -17.04 -19.55 -10.47
N ASP A 184 -17.20 -19.89 -11.76
CA ASP A 184 -18.41 -20.44 -12.34
C ASP A 184 -18.60 -21.94 -12.04
N GLU A 185 -17.54 -22.63 -11.64
CA GLU A 185 -17.55 -24.04 -11.21
C GLU A 185 -17.62 -24.20 -9.70
N LEU A 186 -17.28 -23.16 -8.91
CA LEU A 186 -17.30 -23.24 -7.46
C LEU A 186 -18.74 -23.27 -6.92
N ALA A 187 -19.14 -24.38 -6.29
CA ALA A 187 -20.44 -24.53 -5.67
C ALA A 187 -20.41 -24.15 -4.18
N GLY A 188 -19.25 -24.17 -3.53
CA GLY A 188 -19.04 -23.86 -2.12
C GLY A 188 -17.79 -24.54 -1.58
N ALA A 189 -17.54 -24.35 -0.29
CA ALA A 189 -16.46 -25.06 0.41
C ALA A 189 -16.93 -25.56 1.79
N LEU A 190 -16.38 -26.68 2.22
CA LEU A 190 -16.57 -27.25 3.54
C LEU A 190 -15.23 -27.26 4.27
N LEU A 191 -15.12 -26.51 5.35
CA LEU A 191 -13.92 -26.37 6.16
C LEU A 191 -14.05 -27.21 7.45
N LEU A 192 -13.14 -28.13 7.66
CA LEU A 192 -13.05 -28.94 8.88
C LEU A 192 -11.81 -28.51 9.66
N THR A 193 -12.00 -27.80 10.78
CA THR A 193 -10.91 -27.20 11.55
C THR A 193 -11.32 -27.01 13.01
N ASP A 194 -10.34 -26.88 13.90
CA ASP A 194 -10.56 -26.42 15.27
C ASP A 194 -10.59 -24.86 15.40
N GLY A 195 -10.45 -24.16 14.26
CA GLY A 195 -10.54 -22.69 14.18
C GLY A 195 -9.32 -21.93 14.68
N ARG A 196 -8.21 -22.60 14.99
CA ARG A 196 -7.01 -21.98 15.57
C ARG A 196 -6.07 -21.40 14.51
N HIS A 197 -6.57 -20.39 13.78
CA HIS A 197 -5.73 -19.65 12.84
C HIS A 197 -4.64 -18.85 13.59
N ASN A 198 -3.36 -19.04 13.21
CA ASN A 198 -2.19 -18.43 13.84
C ASN A 198 -1.21 -17.76 12.85
N ARG A 199 -1.72 -17.37 11.68
CA ARG A 199 -0.98 -16.64 10.64
C ARG A 199 -1.47 -15.19 10.54
N PRO A 200 -0.66 -14.25 9.99
CA PRO A 200 -1.02 -12.83 9.93
C PRO A 200 -2.20 -12.49 9.02
N ALA A 201 -2.51 -13.36 8.03
CA ALA A 201 -3.58 -13.12 7.07
C ALA A 201 -4.96 -13.12 7.75
N ARG A 202 -5.87 -12.27 7.29
CA ARG A 202 -7.21 -12.15 7.86
C ARG A 202 -8.15 -13.12 7.14
N VAL A 203 -8.65 -14.10 7.89
CA VAL A 203 -9.59 -15.12 7.38
C VAL A 203 -10.88 -14.50 6.84
N GLU A 204 -11.34 -13.40 7.47
CA GLU A 204 -12.56 -12.71 7.08
C GLU A 204 -12.49 -12.14 5.66
N ASP A 205 -11.32 -11.71 5.21
CA ASP A 205 -11.15 -11.15 3.88
C ASP A 205 -11.22 -12.23 2.79
N SER A 206 -10.66 -13.42 3.06
CA SER A 206 -10.79 -14.57 2.18
C SER A 206 -12.22 -15.13 2.17
N ALA A 207 -12.88 -15.22 3.33
CA ALA A 207 -14.26 -15.66 3.43
C ALA A 207 -15.25 -14.73 2.70
N ARG A 208 -15.04 -13.41 2.74
CA ARG A 208 -15.86 -12.44 1.98
C ARG A 208 -15.83 -12.68 0.48
N ARG A 209 -14.72 -13.15 -0.07
CA ARG A 209 -14.62 -13.48 -1.51
C ARG A 209 -15.55 -14.61 -1.89
N PHE A 210 -15.73 -15.62 -1.02
CA PHE A 210 -16.76 -16.67 -1.23
C PHE A 210 -18.17 -16.08 -1.26
N GLY A 211 -18.47 -15.12 -0.37
CA GLY A 211 -19.76 -14.42 -0.38
C GLY A 211 -20.00 -13.61 -1.67
N ILE A 212 -18.96 -12.96 -2.21
CA ILE A 212 -19.06 -12.23 -3.49
C ILE A 212 -19.37 -13.18 -4.66
N LEU A 213 -18.88 -14.42 -4.60
CA LEU A 213 -19.11 -15.45 -5.62
C LEU A 213 -20.40 -16.24 -5.42
N ASP A 214 -21.20 -15.90 -4.38
CA ASP A 214 -22.39 -16.64 -3.97
C ASP A 214 -22.08 -18.15 -3.72
N ALA A 215 -20.87 -18.42 -3.21
CA ALA A 215 -20.39 -19.75 -2.88
C ALA A 215 -20.42 -19.93 -1.36
N PRO A 216 -21.35 -20.75 -0.80
CA PRO A 216 -21.49 -20.95 0.64
C PRO A 216 -20.24 -21.60 1.23
N LEU A 217 -19.83 -21.11 2.41
CA LEU A 217 -18.76 -21.68 3.21
C LEU A 217 -19.38 -22.40 4.43
N GLY A 218 -19.36 -23.71 4.41
CA GLY A 218 -19.74 -24.56 5.54
C GLY A 218 -18.55 -24.76 6.46
N ILE A 219 -18.75 -24.67 7.78
CA ILE A 219 -17.69 -24.88 8.77
C ILE A 219 -18.11 -25.98 9.73
N VAL A 220 -17.26 -27.00 9.85
CA VAL A 220 -17.37 -28.03 10.88
C VAL A 220 -16.33 -27.71 11.95
N ALA A 221 -16.79 -27.17 13.07
CA ALA A 221 -15.94 -26.89 14.21
C ALA A 221 -15.65 -28.17 14.98
N ILE A 222 -14.37 -28.47 15.17
CA ILE A 222 -13.88 -29.69 15.81
C ILE A 222 -13.19 -29.34 17.12
N GLY A 223 -13.38 -30.14 18.14
CA GLY A 223 -12.80 -29.97 19.46
C GLY A 223 -13.82 -29.93 20.59
N SER A 224 -13.33 -29.91 21.83
CA SER A 224 -14.17 -29.85 23.01
C SER A 224 -14.69 -28.41 23.25
N PRO A 225 -15.95 -28.23 23.67
CA PRO A 225 -16.43 -26.96 24.14
C PRO A 225 -15.68 -26.47 25.41
N ASP A 226 -15.13 -27.40 26.18
CA ASP A 226 -14.32 -27.13 27.36
C ASP A 226 -12.84 -27.22 26.99
N PRO A 227 -12.12 -26.10 26.91
CA PRO A 227 -10.68 -26.12 26.61
C PRO A 227 -9.91 -26.79 27.77
N PRO A 228 -8.81 -27.49 27.47
CA PRO A 228 -7.89 -27.94 28.52
C PRO A 228 -7.33 -26.75 29.30
N ARG A 229 -6.83 -26.99 30.52
CA ARG A 229 -6.11 -25.95 31.25
C ARG A 229 -4.89 -25.51 30.47
N ASP A 230 -4.86 -24.22 30.15
CA ASP A 230 -3.86 -23.63 29.25
C ASP A 230 -3.66 -22.13 29.60
N ALA A 231 -2.41 -21.73 29.79
CA ALA A 231 -2.03 -20.35 29.90
C ALA A 231 -1.10 -20.04 28.74
N SER A 232 -1.48 -19.13 27.87
CA SER A 232 -0.73 -18.92 26.65
C SER A 232 -0.52 -17.43 26.31
N VAL A 233 0.62 -17.13 25.69
CA VAL A 233 0.90 -15.85 25.06
C VAL A 233 0.44 -15.94 23.59
N LEU A 234 -0.68 -15.29 23.28
CA LEU A 234 -1.29 -15.36 21.96
C LEU A 234 -0.59 -14.50 20.92
N ALA A 235 -0.17 -13.30 21.32
CA ALA A 235 0.51 -12.36 20.48
C ALA A 235 1.31 -11.37 21.32
N VAL A 236 2.42 -10.90 20.78
CA VAL A 236 3.22 -9.83 21.34
C VAL A 236 3.35 -8.72 20.30
N ARG A 237 3.06 -7.50 20.71
CA ARG A 237 3.29 -6.30 19.92
C ARG A 237 4.44 -5.51 20.56
N SER A 238 5.54 -5.44 19.85
CA SER A 238 6.73 -4.69 20.22
C SER A 238 7.25 -3.91 19.02
N PRO A 239 7.97 -2.79 19.23
CA PRO A 239 8.68 -2.13 18.14
C PRO A 239 9.89 -2.95 17.72
N ASP A 240 10.12 -3.10 16.42
CA ASP A 240 11.31 -3.77 15.88
C ASP A 240 12.59 -2.99 16.15
N ALA A 241 12.49 -1.66 16.23
CA ALA A 241 13.62 -0.79 16.57
C ALA A 241 13.17 0.42 17.38
N ILE A 242 14.02 0.82 18.31
CA ILE A 242 13.86 2.04 19.12
C ILE A 242 15.21 2.76 19.19
N HIS A 243 15.16 4.06 19.54
CA HIS A 243 16.38 4.80 19.83
C HIS A 243 16.76 4.71 21.30
N LEU A 244 18.04 4.70 21.58
CA LEU A 244 18.55 4.72 22.96
C LEU A 244 17.97 5.93 23.70
N GLY A 245 17.42 5.67 24.90
CA GLY A 245 16.71 6.66 25.71
C GLY A 245 15.21 6.81 25.41
N ASP A 246 14.66 6.00 24.48
CA ASP A 246 13.21 5.90 24.26
C ASP A 246 12.57 4.82 25.14
N ARG A 247 11.33 5.06 25.52
CA ARG A 247 10.53 4.07 26.24
C ARG A 247 9.97 3.04 25.27
N MET A 248 10.49 1.83 25.33
CA MET A 248 9.95 0.68 24.63
C MET A 248 8.61 0.27 25.26
N ARG A 249 7.55 0.25 24.50
CA ARG A 249 6.25 -0.26 24.94
C ARG A 249 6.02 -1.62 24.30
N VAL A 250 5.81 -2.61 25.15
CA VAL A 250 5.49 -3.98 24.73
C VAL A 250 4.12 -4.33 25.25
N SER A 251 3.24 -4.83 24.41
CA SER A 251 1.95 -5.38 24.82
C SER A 251 1.83 -6.84 24.42
N ALA A 252 1.34 -7.65 25.35
CA ALA A 252 1.11 -9.06 25.15
C ALA A 252 -0.37 -9.39 25.37
N ASP A 253 -0.96 -10.09 24.41
CA ASP A 253 -2.30 -10.66 24.53
C ASP A 253 -2.16 -12.05 25.16
N LEU A 254 -2.71 -12.22 26.35
CA LEU A 254 -2.65 -13.46 27.11
C LEU A 254 -4.01 -14.14 27.12
N LYS A 255 -3.99 -15.47 27.21
CA LYS A 255 -5.17 -16.29 27.33
C LYS A 255 -4.99 -17.27 28.49
N PHE A 256 -6.02 -17.43 29.29
CA PHE A 256 -6.09 -18.35 30.39
C PHE A 256 -7.37 -19.16 30.33
N ASP A 257 -7.25 -20.48 30.20
CA ASP A 257 -8.37 -21.42 30.20
C ASP A 257 -8.28 -22.33 31.43
N GLY A 258 -9.40 -22.49 32.16
CA GLY A 258 -9.51 -23.39 33.31
C GLY A 258 -8.79 -22.95 34.59
N TYR A 259 -8.45 -21.66 34.74
CA TYR A 259 -7.71 -21.10 35.88
C TYR A 259 -8.46 -20.02 36.66
N LYS A 260 -9.80 -20.06 36.63
CA LYS A 260 -10.64 -19.13 37.40
C LYS A 260 -10.19 -18.99 38.86
N GLY A 261 -10.05 -17.74 39.35
CA GLY A 261 -9.65 -17.43 40.71
C GLY A 261 -8.16 -17.57 41.05
N LYS A 262 -7.33 -18.00 40.06
CA LYS A 262 -5.88 -18.07 40.22
C LYS A 262 -5.23 -16.75 39.82
N GLN A 263 -3.97 -16.59 40.22
CA GLN A 263 -3.11 -15.48 39.79
C GLN A 263 -1.95 -16.07 38.96
N ALA A 264 -1.64 -15.41 37.84
CA ALA A 264 -0.51 -15.73 36.98
C ALA A 264 0.53 -14.64 37.07
N LYS A 265 1.81 -14.99 37.15
CA LYS A 265 2.93 -14.05 37.02
C LYS A 265 3.37 -13.99 35.59
N VAL A 266 3.39 -12.78 35.06
CA VAL A 266 3.83 -12.50 33.69
C VAL A 266 5.11 -11.67 33.77
N ARG A 267 6.17 -12.16 33.12
CA ARG A 267 7.50 -11.57 33.16
C ARG A 267 7.94 -11.09 31.80
N LEU A 268 8.52 -9.92 31.77
CA LEU A 268 9.33 -9.45 30.65
C LEU A 268 10.80 -9.59 31.05
N THR A 269 11.56 -10.31 30.24
CA THR A 269 13.01 -10.48 30.41
C THR A 269 13.76 -9.97 29.17
N ARG A 270 15.04 -9.54 29.36
CA ARG A 270 15.99 -9.23 28.30
C ARG A 270 17.24 -10.09 28.50
N ASP A 271 17.63 -10.87 27.52
CA ASP A 271 18.80 -11.74 27.55
C ASP A 271 18.87 -12.58 28.84
N GLY A 272 17.68 -13.02 29.34
CA GLY A 272 17.50 -13.79 30.57
C GLY A 272 17.37 -12.97 31.86
N ALA A 273 17.69 -11.67 31.85
CA ALA A 273 17.54 -10.80 33.01
C ALA A 273 16.10 -10.29 33.13
N LEU A 274 15.54 -10.32 34.34
CA LEU A 274 14.19 -9.81 34.63
C LEU A 274 14.16 -8.29 34.53
N ILE A 275 13.23 -7.77 33.69
CA ILE A 275 12.97 -6.33 33.56
C ILE A 275 11.78 -5.91 34.44
N GLU A 276 10.64 -6.59 34.24
CA GLU A 276 9.40 -6.26 34.95
C GLU A 276 8.55 -7.52 35.13
N GLU A 277 7.88 -7.64 36.26
CA GLU A 277 6.92 -8.70 36.58
C GLU A 277 5.56 -8.09 36.88
N LYS A 278 4.49 -8.69 36.34
CA LYS A 278 3.10 -8.32 36.61
C LYS A 278 2.27 -9.50 37.03
N LEU A 279 1.40 -9.26 38.01
CA LEU A 279 0.43 -10.25 38.47
C LEU A 279 -0.89 -10.03 37.75
N VAL A 280 -1.38 -11.07 37.09
CA VAL A 280 -2.68 -11.11 36.39
C VAL A 280 -3.62 -11.94 37.23
N THR A 281 -4.77 -11.39 37.60
CA THR A 281 -5.84 -12.12 38.29
C THR A 281 -6.82 -12.66 37.28
N ILE A 282 -7.13 -13.95 37.32
CA ILE A 282 -7.98 -14.63 36.34
C ILE A 282 -9.42 -14.75 36.88
N PRO A 283 -10.37 -13.88 36.47
CA PRO A 283 -11.70 -13.82 37.05
C PRO A 283 -12.66 -14.91 36.55
N GLN A 284 -12.38 -15.51 35.39
CA GLN A 284 -13.26 -16.47 34.74
C GLN A 284 -12.49 -17.57 34.01
N ASP A 285 -13.13 -18.70 33.68
CA ASP A 285 -12.48 -19.87 33.10
C ASP A 285 -11.95 -19.68 31.67
N ARG A 286 -12.47 -18.72 30.92
CA ARG A 286 -11.96 -18.29 29.62
C ARG A 286 -11.62 -16.82 29.71
N HIS A 287 -10.41 -16.50 30.14
CA HIS A 287 -9.98 -15.13 30.35
C HIS A 287 -8.92 -14.72 29.31
N ARG A 288 -9.11 -13.54 28.77
CA ARG A 288 -8.11 -12.88 27.91
C ARG A 288 -7.80 -11.51 28.48
N GLU A 289 -6.52 -11.18 28.51
CA GLU A 289 -6.05 -9.89 29.05
C GLU A 289 -4.86 -9.40 28.24
N GLU A 290 -4.86 -8.08 27.98
CA GLU A 290 -3.70 -7.40 27.39
C GLU A 290 -2.83 -6.85 28.51
N VAL A 291 -1.62 -7.34 28.64
CA VAL A 291 -0.62 -6.85 29.60
C VAL A 291 0.36 -5.95 28.88
N LYS A 292 0.62 -4.75 29.45
CA LYS A 292 1.52 -3.75 28.86
C LYS A 292 2.74 -3.55 29.73
N PHE A 293 3.92 -3.63 29.14
CA PHE A 293 5.21 -3.37 29.78
C PHE A 293 5.82 -2.10 29.21
N VAL A 294 6.62 -1.40 30.01
CA VAL A 294 7.38 -0.23 29.57
C VAL A 294 8.82 -0.38 30.03
N HIS A 295 9.74 -0.51 29.07
CA HIS A 295 11.16 -0.63 29.34
C HIS A 295 11.92 0.58 28.79
N LEU A 296 12.92 1.05 29.54
CA LEU A 296 13.87 2.10 29.13
C LEU A 296 15.26 1.44 29.02
N PRO A 297 15.70 1.05 27.80
CA PRO A 297 17.02 0.46 27.63
C PRO A 297 18.13 1.47 27.92
N GLU A 298 19.15 1.03 28.65
CA GLU A 298 20.32 1.84 28.98
C GLU A 298 21.50 1.61 28.05
N GLU A 299 21.47 0.50 27.28
CA GLU A 299 22.53 0.12 26.34
C GLU A 299 21.97 -0.13 24.93
N GLY A 300 22.72 0.32 23.91
CA GLY A 300 22.45 0.07 22.52
C GLY A 300 22.76 -1.37 22.09
N GLY A 301 22.30 -1.77 20.92
CA GLY A 301 22.49 -3.10 20.35
C GLY A 301 21.19 -3.88 20.19
N THR A 302 21.26 -5.09 19.65
CA THR A 302 20.08 -5.96 19.54
C THR A 302 19.90 -6.73 20.84
N GLY A 303 18.74 -6.59 21.48
CA GLY A 303 18.37 -7.31 22.70
C GLY A 303 17.34 -8.41 22.41
N GLY A 304 17.58 -9.61 22.91
CA GLY A 304 16.63 -10.71 22.92
C GLY A 304 15.66 -10.56 24.10
N TYR A 305 14.38 -10.31 23.79
CA TYR A 305 13.34 -10.17 24.81
C TYR A 305 12.44 -11.39 24.84
N GLN A 306 11.91 -11.70 26.03
CA GLN A 306 10.92 -12.75 26.18
C GLN A 306 9.82 -12.30 27.15
N ILE A 307 8.57 -12.53 26.74
CA ILE A 307 7.43 -12.50 27.64
C ILE A 307 7.11 -13.93 28.01
N GLY A 308 7.05 -14.23 29.29
CA GLY A 308 6.74 -15.55 29.80
C GLY A 308 5.70 -15.50 30.90
N ILE A 309 4.81 -16.50 30.91
CA ILE A 309 3.89 -16.77 32.01
C ILE A 309 4.56 -17.85 32.88
N GLU A 310 4.66 -17.62 34.18
CA GLU A 310 5.14 -18.66 35.11
C GLU A 310 4.16 -19.83 35.10
N GLY A 311 4.68 -21.05 34.97
CA GLY A 311 3.88 -22.25 34.82
C GLY A 311 2.81 -22.42 35.91
N LEU A 312 1.59 -22.67 35.49
CA LEU A 312 0.46 -22.88 36.36
C LEU A 312 0.23 -24.40 36.57
N GLU A 313 -0.17 -24.78 37.76
CA GLU A 313 -0.38 -26.18 38.09
C GLU A 313 -1.46 -26.85 37.24
N GLY A 314 -1.14 -28.00 36.64
CA GLY A 314 -2.06 -28.76 35.80
C GLY A 314 -2.16 -28.23 34.36
N GLU A 315 -1.22 -27.46 33.92
CA GLU A 315 -1.12 -26.98 32.55
C GLU A 315 -0.77 -28.09 31.58
N ARG A 316 -1.40 -28.06 30.40
CA ARG A 316 -1.19 -29.10 29.38
C ARG A 316 -0.17 -28.71 28.31
N PHE A 317 -0.02 -27.42 28.05
CA PHE A 317 0.82 -26.90 26.97
C PHE A 317 1.78 -25.84 27.51
N ALA A 318 2.89 -26.25 28.09
CA ALA A 318 3.88 -25.31 28.63
C ALA A 318 4.68 -24.58 27.53
N ASP A 319 4.70 -25.10 26.31
CA ASP A 319 5.50 -24.53 25.21
C ASP A 319 4.96 -23.19 24.69
N ASN A 320 3.67 -22.89 24.92
CA ASN A 320 3.02 -21.65 24.48
C ASN A 320 2.99 -20.55 25.57
N ASN A 321 3.61 -20.81 26.72
CA ASN A 321 3.70 -19.88 27.87
C ASN A 321 4.69 -18.75 27.62
N ALA A 322 5.54 -18.85 26.61
CA ALA A 322 6.58 -17.90 26.36
C ALA A 322 6.59 -17.46 24.89
N TRP A 323 6.88 -16.18 24.69
CA TRP A 323 7.04 -15.57 23.38
C TRP A 323 8.33 -14.77 23.36
N SER A 324 9.27 -15.16 22.49
CA SER A 324 10.53 -14.48 22.30
C SER A 324 10.45 -13.53 21.10
N PHE A 325 11.04 -12.34 21.24
CA PHE A 325 11.16 -11.36 20.18
C PHE A 325 12.46 -10.57 20.34
N GLU A 326 12.90 -9.93 19.29
CA GLU A 326 14.09 -9.08 19.30
C GLU A 326 13.71 -7.63 19.03
N THR A 327 14.42 -6.70 19.65
CA THR A 327 14.31 -5.27 19.37
C THR A 327 15.71 -4.69 19.23
N SER A 328 15.92 -3.96 18.13
CA SER A 328 17.17 -3.21 17.91
C SER A 328 17.11 -1.87 18.61
N ILE A 329 18.10 -1.60 19.47
CA ILE A 329 18.26 -0.32 20.16
C ILE A 329 19.41 0.41 19.48
N THR A 330 19.07 1.45 18.69
CA THR A 330 20.03 2.18 17.87
C THR A 330 20.35 3.55 18.44
N GLU A 331 21.61 3.96 18.34
CA GLU A 331 22.03 5.34 18.58
C GLU A 331 21.98 6.19 17.30
N ALA A 332 21.94 5.54 16.14
CA ALA A 332 21.91 6.23 14.86
C ALA A 332 20.68 7.13 14.73
N ARG A 333 20.90 8.36 14.27
CA ARG A 333 19.86 9.37 14.07
C ARG A 333 20.06 10.03 12.72
N THR A 334 18.95 10.51 12.16
CA THR A 334 18.99 11.35 10.97
C THR A 334 19.40 12.77 11.37
N ASN A 335 20.50 13.26 10.83
CA ASN A 335 20.99 14.61 11.09
C ASN A 335 20.18 15.63 10.29
N VAL A 336 19.44 16.48 10.97
CA VAL A 336 18.56 17.51 10.38
C VAL A 336 19.03 18.89 10.77
N LEU A 337 19.25 19.74 9.76
CA LEU A 337 19.46 21.17 9.93
C LEU A 337 18.18 21.92 9.58
N LEU A 338 17.63 22.71 10.50
CA LEU A 338 16.47 23.58 10.29
C LEU A 338 16.89 25.03 10.41
N VAL A 339 16.75 25.78 9.31
CA VAL A 339 17.10 27.21 9.25
C VAL A 339 15.86 28.02 8.89
N ASP A 340 15.58 29.07 9.63
CA ASP A 340 14.51 30.02 9.30
C ASP A 340 14.94 31.45 9.66
N SER A 341 14.32 32.46 9.05
CA SER A 341 14.60 33.86 9.39
C SER A 341 13.94 34.26 10.70
N TYR A 342 12.67 33.90 10.88
CA TYR A 342 11.84 34.38 11.99
C TYR A 342 11.15 33.23 12.72
N PRO A 343 10.72 33.43 14.00
CA PRO A 343 10.07 32.38 14.81
C PRO A 343 8.61 32.13 14.36
N ARG A 344 8.41 31.75 13.11
CA ARG A 344 7.10 31.41 12.53
C ARG A 344 6.50 30.18 13.23
N TRP A 345 5.17 30.02 13.16
CA TRP A 345 4.51 28.84 13.69
C TRP A 345 5.06 27.54 13.08
N GLU A 346 5.32 27.53 11.76
CA GLU A 346 5.93 26.41 11.07
C GLU A 346 7.26 25.99 11.72
N PHE A 347 8.19 26.96 11.88
CA PHE A 347 9.47 26.72 12.56
C PHE A 347 9.28 26.19 13.98
N ARG A 348 8.39 26.81 14.78
CA ARG A 348 8.16 26.42 16.20
C ARG A 348 7.66 24.98 16.29
N TYR A 349 6.73 24.55 15.41
CA TYR A 349 6.21 23.21 15.44
C TYR A 349 7.20 22.19 14.90
N LEU A 350 7.99 22.49 13.88
CA LEU A 350 9.08 21.63 13.41
C LEU A 350 10.15 21.45 14.45
N ARG A 351 10.59 22.53 15.11
CA ARG A 351 11.53 22.46 16.21
C ARG A 351 10.98 21.56 17.35
N ASN A 352 9.72 21.75 17.74
CA ASN A 352 9.13 20.96 18.81
C ASN A 352 8.97 19.48 18.43
N LEU A 353 8.67 19.19 17.19
CA LEU A 353 8.61 17.84 16.67
C LEU A 353 9.99 17.17 16.76
N PHE A 354 10.99 17.74 16.12
CA PHE A 354 12.28 17.08 15.93
C PHE A 354 13.18 17.14 17.17
N TYR A 355 13.06 18.16 18.01
CA TYR A 355 13.83 18.23 19.25
C TYR A 355 13.20 17.43 20.37
N GLY A 356 11.89 17.54 20.56
CA GLY A 356 11.21 17.03 21.73
C GLY A 356 10.57 15.66 21.60
N ARG A 357 10.11 15.28 20.39
CA ARG A 357 9.22 14.13 20.19
C ARG A 357 9.78 13.03 19.31
N ASP A 358 10.48 13.37 18.24
CA ASP A 358 11.08 12.39 17.33
C ASP A 358 12.55 12.15 17.68
N LYS A 359 12.80 11.10 18.46
CA LYS A 359 14.16 10.73 18.89
C LYS A 359 15.01 10.14 17.77
N SER A 360 14.41 9.81 16.62
CA SER A 360 15.14 9.35 15.43
C SER A 360 15.89 10.50 14.73
N VAL A 361 15.63 11.74 15.14
CA VAL A 361 16.23 12.93 14.56
C VAL A 361 17.22 13.57 15.51
N HIS A 362 18.41 13.86 15.00
CA HIS A 362 19.38 14.75 15.63
C HIS A 362 19.23 16.13 14.99
N LEU A 363 18.52 17.00 15.68
CA LEU A 363 18.21 18.34 15.20
C LEU A 363 19.30 19.34 15.58
N GLN A 364 19.73 20.12 14.58
CA GLN A 364 20.35 21.43 14.76
C GLN A 364 19.40 22.46 14.16
N TRP A 365 19.11 23.53 14.89
CA TRP A 365 18.27 24.61 14.37
C TRP A 365 18.92 25.97 14.52
N LEU A 366 18.66 26.81 13.55
CA LEU A 366 19.16 28.19 13.48
C LEU A 366 17.99 29.11 13.16
N LEU A 367 17.87 30.19 13.94
CA LEU A 367 16.96 31.29 13.68
C LEU A 367 17.80 32.54 13.45
N LEU A 368 17.72 33.14 12.27
CA LEU A 368 18.59 34.27 11.88
C LEU A 368 18.22 35.57 12.61
N HIS A 369 16.91 35.77 12.82
CA HIS A 369 16.39 36.93 13.56
C HIS A 369 15.55 36.44 14.74
N PRO A 370 16.19 35.96 15.81
CA PRO A 370 15.48 35.61 17.04
C PRO A 370 14.92 36.87 17.72
N ASP A 371 13.80 36.71 18.44
CA ASP A 371 13.30 37.77 19.32
C ASP A 371 14.24 37.86 20.55
N GLU A 372 15.24 38.73 20.51
CA GLU A 372 16.25 38.87 21.55
C GLU A 372 16.00 40.08 22.41
N ALA A 373 16.31 39.98 23.69
CA ALA A 373 16.39 41.14 24.55
C ALA A 373 17.72 41.88 24.31
N GLU A 374 17.67 43.19 24.10
CA GLU A 374 18.86 44.03 23.88
C GLU A 374 19.89 43.81 25.02
N GLY A 375 21.15 43.54 24.65
CA GLY A 375 22.29 43.55 25.56
C GLY A 375 22.78 42.17 26.05
N GLN A 376 22.30 41.05 25.54
CA GLN A 376 22.91 39.75 25.80
C GLN A 376 23.92 39.38 24.72
N GLU A 377 25.21 39.27 25.10
CA GLU A 377 26.20 38.62 24.23
C GLU A 377 25.84 37.15 24.05
N GLN A 378 25.51 36.76 22.84
CA GLN A 378 25.25 35.35 22.55
C GLN A 378 26.54 34.59 22.23
N PRO A 379 26.72 33.38 22.79
CA PRO A 379 27.86 32.55 22.42
C PRO A 379 27.80 32.22 20.93
N ASN A 380 28.94 32.35 20.26
CA ASN A 380 29.06 32.07 18.84
C ASN A 380 29.05 30.56 18.58
N ILE A 381 27.89 30.01 18.25
CA ILE A 381 27.66 28.56 18.11
C ILE A 381 27.28 28.21 16.66
N ALA A 382 28.20 27.61 15.92
CA ALA A 382 27.93 27.09 14.61
C ALA A 382 27.12 25.78 14.65
N ALA A 383 26.21 25.60 13.72
CA ALA A 383 25.50 24.34 13.58
C ALA A 383 26.42 23.20 13.15
N SER A 384 26.36 22.07 13.83
CA SER A 384 27.15 20.89 13.52
C SER A 384 26.40 19.63 13.95
N ALA A 385 26.40 18.62 13.09
CA ALA A 385 25.82 17.31 13.38
C ALA A 385 26.60 16.52 14.43
N THR A 386 27.82 16.95 14.79
CA THR A 386 28.64 16.31 15.82
C THR A 386 28.41 16.85 17.21
N ARG A 387 27.57 17.88 17.37
CA ARG A 387 27.19 18.38 18.72
C ARG A 387 26.41 17.31 19.47
N PRO A 388 26.55 17.26 20.81
CA PRO A 388 25.80 16.29 21.62
C PRO A 388 24.29 16.37 21.39
N PHE A 389 23.63 15.24 21.42
CA PHE A 389 22.17 15.18 21.36
C PHE A 389 21.55 16.04 22.48
N GLY A 390 20.58 16.86 22.13
CA GLY A 390 19.96 17.82 23.06
C GLY A 390 20.55 19.24 22.99
N GLN A 391 21.72 19.45 22.37
CA GLN A 391 22.30 20.77 22.09
C GLN A 391 21.91 21.24 20.68
N ALA A 392 20.64 21.50 20.46
CA ALA A 392 20.11 21.73 19.12
C ALA A 392 20.19 23.19 18.64
N ALA A 393 20.29 24.17 19.54
CA ALA A 393 20.33 25.58 19.19
C ALA A 393 21.70 26.01 18.65
N ALA A 394 21.73 26.63 17.49
CA ALA A 394 22.87 27.28 16.89
C ALA A 394 22.50 28.72 16.49
N ASN A 395 23.48 29.60 16.31
CA ASN A 395 23.25 30.96 15.84
C ASN A 395 24.03 31.29 14.56
N ARG A 396 24.78 30.31 14.04
CA ARG A 396 25.44 30.41 12.73
C ARG A 396 25.29 29.13 11.93
N LEU A 397 25.33 29.29 10.59
CA LEU A 397 25.41 28.17 9.65
C LEU A 397 26.66 27.33 9.89
N PRO A 398 26.70 26.07 9.39
CA PRO A 398 27.90 25.24 9.44
C PRO A 398 29.09 25.96 8.80
N GLU A 399 30.27 25.86 9.42
CA GLU A 399 31.44 26.66 9.07
C GLU A 399 32.12 26.25 7.75
N ASN A 400 32.01 24.97 7.39
CA ASN A 400 32.71 24.43 6.23
C ASN A 400 31.92 23.29 5.58
N GLU A 401 32.31 22.90 4.38
CA GLU A 401 31.64 21.85 3.61
C GLU A 401 31.60 20.51 4.33
N ALA A 402 32.64 20.16 5.10
CA ALA A 402 32.67 18.89 5.83
C ALA A 402 31.57 18.83 6.90
N GLU A 403 31.21 19.95 7.51
CA GLU A 403 30.09 20.01 8.47
C GLU A 403 28.73 19.95 7.74
N TRP A 404 28.58 20.63 6.61
CA TRP A 404 27.38 20.53 5.78
C TRP A 404 27.10 19.11 5.31
N ARG A 405 28.13 18.39 4.91
CA ARG A 405 28.05 16.99 4.45
C ARG A 405 27.56 16.01 5.53
N LYS A 406 27.61 16.37 6.81
CA LYS A 406 27.11 15.53 7.90
C LYS A 406 25.58 15.58 8.05
N PHE A 407 24.91 16.59 7.48
CA PHE A 407 23.44 16.67 7.51
C PHE A 407 22.81 15.82 6.42
N ASP A 408 21.90 14.94 6.82
CA ASP A 408 21.11 14.12 5.90
C ASP A 408 19.92 14.91 5.32
N VAL A 409 19.42 15.88 6.08
CA VAL A 409 18.27 16.73 5.71
C VAL A 409 18.58 18.18 6.05
N ILE A 410 18.33 19.05 5.09
CA ILE A 410 18.45 20.52 5.23
C ILE A 410 17.07 21.11 4.96
N ILE A 411 16.50 21.78 5.96
CA ILE A 411 15.17 22.44 5.85
C ILE A 411 15.41 23.96 5.93
N LEU A 412 15.07 24.66 4.87
CA LEU A 412 15.22 26.10 4.76
C LEU A 412 13.85 26.77 4.72
N GLY A 413 13.62 27.67 5.66
CA GLY A 413 12.39 28.45 5.78
C GLY A 413 12.41 29.73 4.94
N ASP A 414 11.79 30.79 5.43
CA ASP A 414 11.62 32.07 4.74
C ASP A 414 12.87 32.95 4.82
N LEU A 415 13.96 32.54 4.16
CA LEU A 415 15.26 33.18 4.20
C LEU A 415 15.34 34.37 3.24
N ALA A 416 15.92 35.47 3.72
CA ALA A 416 16.26 36.62 2.85
C ALA A 416 17.38 36.22 1.86
N PRO A 417 17.49 36.88 0.68
CA PRO A 417 18.48 36.53 -0.34
C PRO A 417 19.93 36.57 0.15
N ASP A 418 20.24 37.50 1.04
CA ASP A 418 21.56 37.69 1.65
C ASP A 418 21.87 36.77 2.83
N ALA A 419 20.89 36.00 3.31
CA ALA A 419 21.05 35.11 4.45
C ALA A 419 21.98 33.91 4.17
N VAL A 420 22.12 33.52 2.91
CA VAL A 420 22.95 32.40 2.46
C VAL A 420 23.78 32.85 1.27
N SER A 421 25.10 32.84 1.41
CA SER A 421 26.02 33.24 0.34
C SER A 421 25.98 32.29 -0.85
N GLU A 422 26.37 32.76 -2.04
CA GLU A 422 26.47 31.94 -3.25
C GLU A 422 27.42 30.74 -3.06
N GLU A 423 28.50 30.93 -2.32
CA GLU A 423 29.41 29.84 -1.96
C GLU A 423 28.73 28.78 -1.10
N THR A 424 27.93 29.18 -0.10
CA THR A 424 27.15 28.27 0.73
C THR A 424 26.10 27.53 -0.09
N TRP A 425 25.43 28.22 -1.02
CA TRP A 425 24.50 27.55 -1.93
C TRP A 425 25.18 26.52 -2.84
N ALA A 426 26.40 26.81 -3.30
CA ALA A 426 27.20 25.84 -4.04
C ALA A 426 27.55 24.60 -3.19
N ILE A 427 27.84 24.79 -1.88
CA ILE A 427 28.06 23.68 -0.94
C ILE A 427 26.76 22.85 -0.77
N ILE A 428 25.64 23.52 -0.52
CA ILE A 428 24.33 22.85 -0.39
C ILE A 428 24.01 22.07 -1.67
N SER A 429 24.29 22.64 -2.85
CA SER A 429 24.09 21.96 -4.12
C SER A 429 24.92 20.67 -4.23
N ARG A 430 26.20 20.69 -3.80
CA ARG A 430 27.01 19.48 -3.75
C ARG A 430 26.47 18.48 -2.73
N CYS A 431 26.03 18.92 -1.55
CA CYS A 431 25.39 18.02 -0.58
C CYS A 431 24.18 17.29 -1.15
N VAL A 432 23.36 17.96 -1.95
CA VAL A 432 22.21 17.34 -2.62
C VAL A 432 22.65 16.45 -3.77
N ASN A 433 23.39 17.00 -4.74
CA ASN A 433 23.70 16.32 -6.00
C ASN A 433 24.65 15.13 -5.83
N GLU A 434 25.66 15.25 -4.99
CA GLU A 434 26.76 14.27 -4.87
C GLU A 434 26.58 13.34 -3.67
N ARG A 435 26.30 13.92 -2.49
CA ARG A 435 26.12 13.14 -1.25
C ARG A 435 24.74 12.48 -1.15
N GLY A 436 23.71 13.09 -1.74
CA GLY A 436 22.33 12.57 -1.69
C GLY A 436 21.51 13.07 -0.51
N ALA A 437 21.76 14.27 0.00
CA ALA A 437 20.97 14.89 1.03
C ALA A 437 19.57 15.27 0.54
N LEU A 438 18.61 15.34 1.47
CA LEU A 438 17.30 15.95 1.23
C LEU A 438 17.38 17.45 1.51
N LEU A 439 16.97 18.25 0.54
CA LEU A 439 16.73 19.68 0.72
C LEU A 439 15.23 19.97 0.72
N VAL A 440 14.75 20.67 1.73
CA VAL A 440 13.35 21.07 1.85
C VAL A 440 13.26 22.59 1.88
N PHE A 441 12.62 23.17 0.88
CA PHE A 441 12.22 24.57 0.88
C PHE A 441 10.82 24.70 1.49
N VAL A 442 10.71 25.52 2.54
CA VAL A 442 9.43 25.85 3.15
C VAL A 442 9.09 27.29 2.84
N ALA A 443 8.14 27.49 1.96
CA ALA A 443 7.75 28.83 1.52
C ALA A 443 7.34 29.72 2.69
N GLY A 444 7.60 30.99 2.53
CA GLY A 444 7.14 32.02 3.43
C GLY A 444 6.68 33.27 2.69
N PRO A 445 5.95 34.18 3.37
CA PRO A 445 5.35 35.32 2.72
C PRO A 445 6.37 36.37 2.34
N ASN A 446 7.56 36.43 2.92
CA ASN A 446 8.49 37.51 2.77
C ASN A 446 9.50 37.29 1.63
N HIS A 447 10.11 36.10 1.56
CA HIS A 447 11.28 35.87 0.71
C HIS A 447 11.22 34.55 -0.10
N MET A 448 10.89 33.42 0.54
CA MET A 448 11.08 32.14 -0.08
C MET A 448 9.81 31.59 -0.75
N PRO A 449 9.90 31.01 -1.96
CA PRO A 449 11.10 30.85 -2.81
C PRO A 449 11.33 32.00 -3.81
N HIS A 450 10.46 33.03 -3.85
CA HIS A 450 10.43 34.05 -4.93
C HIS A 450 11.61 35.02 -4.92
N ALA A 451 12.23 35.27 -3.78
CA ALA A 451 13.36 36.14 -3.63
C ALA A 451 14.73 35.45 -3.79
N LEU A 452 14.76 34.14 -4.08
CA LEU A 452 15.99 33.43 -4.35
C LEU A 452 16.66 34.01 -5.61
N ASP A 453 17.86 34.57 -5.46
CA ASP A 453 18.66 35.15 -6.51
C ASP A 453 19.90 34.27 -6.89
N SER A 454 20.37 33.42 -5.99
CA SER A 454 21.44 32.44 -6.25
C SER A 454 21.08 31.52 -7.41
N THR A 455 22.02 31.35 -8.35
CA THR A 455 21.86 30.40 -9.46
C THR A 455 21.79 28.97 -8.95
N ALA A 456 22.66 28.58 -8.01
CA ALA A 456 22.68 27.25 -7.43
C ALA A 456 21.39 26.94 -6.68
N ALA A 457 20.82 27.90 -5.96
CA ALA A 457 19.55 27.73 -5.27
C ALA A 457 18.38 27.54 -6.24
N ARG A 458 18.35 28.35 -7.32
CA ARG A 458 17.33 28.25 -8.37
C ARG A 458 17.40 26.91 -9.10
N ASP A 459 18.58 26.38 -9.35
CA ASP A 459 18.75 25.07 -10.01
C ASP A 459 18.24 23.92 -9.15
N LEU A 460 18.40 23.99 -7.84
CA LEU A 460 17.88 23.01 -6.90
C LEU A 460 16.35 23.09 -6.77
N LEU A 461 15.77 24.28 -6.83
CA LEU A 461 14.33 24.48 -6.65
C LEU A 461 13.54 23.68 -7.70
N PRO A 462 12.51 22.89 -7.32
CA PRO A 462 11.72 22.10 -8.26
C PRO A 462 10.68 22.92 -9.05
N LEU A 463 10.75 24.26 -8.96
CA LEU A 463 9.84 25.20 -9.56
C LEU A 463 10.60 26.08 -10.55
N ASP A 464 9.92 26.55 -11.60
CA ASP A 464 10.46 27.54 -12.50
C ASP A 464 10.30 28.96 -11.89
N PRO A 465 11.40 29.71 -11.81
CA PRO A 465 11.38 31.08 -11.26
C PRO A 465 10.84 32.06 -12.28
N GLY A 466 9.53 32.14 -12.49
CA GLY A 466 8.89 33.04 -13.42
C GLY A 466 7.92 34.03 -12.74
N TRP A 467 8.13 34.32 -11.45
CA TRP A 467 7.21 35.15 -10.69
C TRP A 467 7.27 36.62 -11.12
N SER A 468 6.12 37.17 -11.48
CA SER A 468 5.93 38.58 -11.66
C SER A 468 5.39 39.22 -10.38
N ARG A 469 5.56 40.55 -10.25
CA ARG A 469 5.00 41.29 -9.12
C ARG A 469 3.47 41.08 -9.00
N ARG A 470 2.78 40.97 -10.12
CA ARG A 470 1.33 40.67 -10.14
C ARG A 470 1.01 39.24 -9.66
N THR A 471 1.85 38.27 -9.98
CA THR A 471 1.69 36.90 -9.53
C THR A 471 1.89 36.78 -8.03
N LEU A 472 2.88 37.50 -7.46
CA LEU A 472 3.22 37.43 -6.05
C LEU A 472 2.23 38.16 -5.14
N PHE A 473 1.74 39.33 -5.58
CA PHE A 473 0.90 40.20 -4.76
C PHE A 473 -0.56 40.27 -5.25
N GLY A 474 -0.97 39.37 -6.16
CA GLY A 474 -2.38 39.15 -6.50
C GLY A 474 -3.16 38.56 -5.32
N GLU A 475 -4.45 38.84 -5.27
CA GLU A 475 -5.34 38.33 -4.21
C GLU A 475 -5.42 36.80 -4.23
N ASN A 476 -4.64 36.16 -3.38
CA ASN A 476 -4.63 34.69 -3.19
C ASN A 476 -5.07 34.35 -1.76
N THR A 477 -6.16 34.96 -1.31
CA THR A 477 -6.67 34.92 0.06
C THR A 477 -7.84 33.93 0.23
N GLU A 478 -8.33 33.32 -0.84
CA GLU A 478 -9.41 32.32 -0.73
C GLU A 478 -8.96 31.08 0.00
N PRO A 479 -9.71 30.64 1.02
CA PRO A 479 -9.44 29.39 1.69
C PRO A 479 -9.50 28.21 0.72
N PHE A 480 -8.54 27.30 0.79
CA PHE A 480 -8.48 26.11 -0.05
C PHE A 480 -8.31 24.84 0.79
N ARG A 481 -8.79 23.72 0.29
CA ARG A 481 -8.56 22.39 0.89
C ARG A 481 -7.36 21.71 0.25
N LEU A 482 -6.77 20.80 1.01
CA LEU A 482 -5.68 19.95 0.51
C LEU A 482 -6.26 18.84 -0.36
N ALA A 483 -5.65 18.63 -1.53
CA ALA A 483 -6.03 17.54 -2.42
C ALA A 483 -4.78 16.77 -2.90
N LEU A 484 -4.87 15.45 -2.90
CA LEU A 484 -3.85 14.56 -3.45
C LEU A 484 -3.96 14.52 -4.98
N THR A 485 -2.82 14.61 -5.65
CA THR A 485 -2.71 14.29 -7.08
C THR A 485 -2.69 12.78 -7.31
N SER A 486 -2.63 12.34 -8.56
CA SER A 486 -2.44 10.92 -8.91
C SER A 486 -1.11 10.36 -8.38
N GLU A 487 -0.04 11.15 -8.44
CA GLU A 487 1.28 10.85 -7.88
C GLU A 487 1.23 10.85 -6.35
N GLY A 488 0.59 11.88 -5.76
CA GLY A 488 0.45 12.01 -4.31
C GLY A 488 -0.32 10.86 -3.65
N ARG A 489 -1.26 10.20 -4.35
CA ARG A 489 -1.96 9.02 -3.80
C ARG A 489 -1.06 7.82 -3.58
N ARG A 490 0.06 7.72 -4.28
CA ARG A 490 0.99 6.59 -4.25
C ARG A 490 2.31 6.91 -3.57
N HIS A 491 2.60 8.19 -3.37
CA HIS A 491 3.89 8.62 -2.85
C HIS A 491 4.00 8.39 -1.33
N PRO A 492 5.09 7.82 -0.81
CA PRO A 492 5.24 7.48 0.60
C PRO A 492 5.10 8.68 1.56
N VAL A 493 5.45 9.89 1.12
CA VAL A 493 5.34 11.12 1.93
C VAL A 493 3.89 11.41 2.35
N THR A 494 2.95 11.10 1.49
CA THR A 494 1.52 11.46 1.66
C THR A 494 0.67 10.31 2.19
N VAL A 495 1.26 9.19 2.58
CA VAL A 495 0.53 8.05 3.16
C VAL A 495 0.25 8.31 4.64
N HIS A 496 -1.02 8.53 4.98
CA HIS A 496 -1.51 8.75 6.34
C HIS A 496 -2.39 7.62 6.87
N ALA A 497 -2.91 6.78 5.99
CA ALA A 497 -3.72 5.62 6.35
C ALA A 497 -3.48 4.48 5.35
N PRO A 498 -3.68 3.20 5.75
CA PRO A 498 -3.60 2.08 4.84
C PRO A 498 -4.76 2.11 3.84
N GLY A 499 -4.44 1.91 2.56
CA GLY A 499 -5.42 1.95 1.47
C GLY A 499 -5.73 3.35 0.93
N SER A 500 -5.95 3.45 -0.38
CA SER A 500 -6.11 4.72 -1.09
C SER A 500 -7.33 5.52 -0.63
N ILE A 501 -8.47 4.85 -0.39
CA ILE A 501 -9.72 5.50 0.03
C ILE A 501 -9.58 6.10 1.43
N ALA A 502 -9.06 5.33 2.38
CA ALA A 502 -8.86 5.80 3.75
C ALA A 502 -7.85 6.96 3.80
N ASN A 503 -6.79 6.88 2.99
CA ASN A 503 -5.81 7.95 2.88
C ASN A 503 -6.41 9.24 2.31
N GLU A 504 -7.26 9.13 1.28
CA GLU A 504 -7.97 10.28 0.69
C GLU A 504 -8.96 10.94 1.68
N GLN A 505 -9.65 10.13 2.48
CA GLN A 505 -10.52 10.61 3.54
C GLN A 505 -9.76 11.41 4.60
N VAL A 506 -8.57 10.97 4.99
CA VAL A 506 -7.72 11.73 5.92
C VAL A 506 -7.36 13.10 5.32
N TRP A 507 -6.88 13.14 4.06
CA TRP A 507 -6.47 14.40 3.42
C TRP A 507 -7.64 15.36 3.19
N SER A 508 -8.81 14.86 2.82
CA SER A 508 -10.02 15.67 2.64
C SER A 508 -10.60 16.19 3.96
N GLY A 509 -10.29 15.53 5.07
CA GLY A 509 -10.72 15.90 6.42
C GLY A 509 -9.93 17.05 7.05
N PHE A 510 -8.78 17.45 6.49
CA PHE A 510 -8.01 18.56 7.02
C PHE A 510 -8.73 19.91 6.87
N PRO A 511 -8.47 20.86 7.79
CA PRO A 511 -9.03 22.19 7.70
C PRO A 511 -8.57 22.93 6.45
N ALA A 512 -9.35 23.88 5.99
CA ALA A 512 -8.96 24.74 4.88
C ALA A 512 -7.77 25.63 5.29
N LEU A 513 -6.79 25.74 4.42
CA LEU A 513 -5.65 26.64 4.56
C LEU A 513 -5.94 27.97 3.88
N GLN A 514 -5.33 29.06 4.35
CA GLN A 514 -5.63 30.42 3.87
C GLN A 514 -4.50 31.04 3.05
N TRP A 515 -3.31 30.42 3.08
CA TRP A 515 -2.16 31.00 2.38
C TRP A 515 -1.33 29.91 1.68
N ARG A 516 -0.95 30.19 0.46
CA ARG A 516 0.04 29.44 -0.30
C ARG A 516 0.87 30.38 -1.17
N HIS A 517 2.10 30.00 -1.42
CA HIS A 517 2.93 30.68 -2.40
C HIS A 517 2.41 30.37 -3.83
N PRO A 518 2.30 31.35 -4.72
CA PRO A 518 1.90 31.15 -6.10
C PRO A 518 2.97 30.39 -6.88
N VAL A 519 2.55 29.52 -7.80
CA VAL A 519 3.42 28.75 -8.70
C VAL A 519 3.07 29.11 -10.13
N VAL A 520 4.10 29.31 -10.97
CA VAL A 520 3.93 29.54 -12.41
C VAL A 520 3.97 28.20 -13.13
N SER A 521 5.05 27.44 -12.93
CA SER A 521 5.24 26.11 -13.47
C SER A 521 6.21 25.32 -12.60
N VAL A 522 6.27 24.01 -12.82
CA VAL A 522 7.21 23.10 -12.18
C VAL A 522 8.24 22.63 -13.20
N LYS A 523 9.46 22.39 -12.76
CA LYS A 523 10.55 21.91 -13.61
C LYS A 523 10.27 20.50 -14.12
N GLU A 524 10.89 20.16 -15.22
CA GLU A 524 10.87 18.80 -15.77
C GLU A 524 11.40 17.79 -14.74
N GLY A 525 10.74 16.65 -14.63
CA GLY A 525 11.05 15.62 -13.65
C GLY A 525 10.58 15.93 -12.22
N ALA A 526 9.88 17.06 -11.99
CA ALA A 526 9.25 17.33 -10.71
C ALA A 526 7.87 16.66 -10.62
N GLU A 527 7.57 16.10 -9.44
CA GLU A 527 6.28 15.49 -9.11
C GLU A 527 5.49 16.39 -8.17
N ILE A 528 4.24 16.61 -8.50
CA ILE A 528 3.31 17.39 -7.66
C ILE A 528 2.54 16.38 -6.82
N LEU A 529 2.69 16.44 -5.49
CA LEU A 529 2.03 15.49 -4.59
C LEU A 529 0.75 16.03 -3.97
N LEU A 530 0.71 17.34 -3.68
CA LEU A 530 -0.43 18.04 -3.08
C LEU A 530 -0.76 19.29 -3.87
N THR A 531 -2.05 19.57 -4.00
CA THR A 531 -2.59 20.77 -4.63
C THR A 531 -3.62 21.47 -3.75
N ALA A 532 -3.85 22.75 -4.02
CA ALA A 532 -4.93 23.54 -3.45
C ALA A 532 -6.24 23.31 -4.21
N GLY A 533 -7.26 22.79 -3.55
CA GLY A 533 -8.60 22.58 -4.10
C GLY A 533 -8.82 21.17 -4.67
N ASN A 534 -10.08 20.89 -5.05
CA ASN A 534 -10.48 19.59 -5.56
C ASN A 534 -9.81 19.34 -6.93
N GLY A 535 -8.98 18.33 -7.01
CA GLY A 535 -8.49 17.81 -8.28
C GLY A 535 -9.70 17.43 -9.16
N GLY A 536 -9.86 18.10 -10.30
CA GLY A 536 -10.97 17.82 -11.20
C GLY A 536 -10.95 16.37 -11.65
N ALA A 537 -12.05 15.66 -11.42
CA ALA A 537 -12.25 14.33 -11.97
C ALA A 537 -12.27 14.39 -13.50
N ALA A 538 -11.66 13.38 -14.15
CA ALA A 538 -11.70 13.25 -15.61
C ALA A 538 -13.14 13.08 -16.10
N ASP A 539 -13.48 13.72 -17.20
CA ASP A 539 -14.65 13.37 -17.97
C ASP A 539 -14.34 12.09 -18.78
N PRO A 540 -14.98 10.93 -18.49
CA PRO A 540 -14.67 9.68 -19.17
C PRO A 540 -15.13 9.60 -20.61
N SER A 541 -15.75 10.65 -21.18
CA SER A 541 -16.36 10.66 -22.51
C SER A 541 -15.49 11.23 -23.64
N SER A 542 -14.26 11.70 -23.35
CA SER A 542 -13.39 12.33 -24.36
C SER A 542 -12.56 11.28 -25.14
N GLY A 543 -12.51 11.42 -26.46
CA GLY A 543 -11.64 10.62 -27.32
C GLY A 543 -10.14 10.84 -27.04
N LEU A 544 -9.26 9.93 -27.52
CA LEU A 544 -7.84 9.88 -27.17
C LEU A 544 -7.08 11.21 -27.33
N VAL A 545 -7.34 11.98 -28.39
CA VAL A 545 -6.69 13.29 -28.63
C VAL A 545 -7.17 14.34 -27.61
N ALA A 546 -8.49 14.38 -27.35
CA ALA A 546 -9.07 15.22 -26.32
C ALA A 546 -8.59 14.82 -24.91
N ALA A 547 -8.30 13.54 -24.69
CA ALA A 547 -7.73 13.07 -23.43
C ALA A 547 -6.28 13.52 -23.20
N LEU A 548 -5.46 13.63 -24.26
CA LEU A 548 -4.08 14.14 -24.17
C LEU A 548 -4.07 15.65 -23.87
N ASP A 549 -4.90 16.41 -24.57
CA ASP A 549 -5.06 17.86 -24.34
C ASP A 549 -5.62 18.14 -22.94
N ASP A 550 -6.54 17.32 -22.45
CA ASP A 550 -7.11 17.40 -21.11
C ASP A 550 -6.06 17.02 -20.04
N PHE A 551 -5.18 16.07 -20.33
CA PHE A 551 -4.06 15.71 -19.45
C PHE A 551 -3.05 16.85 -19.31
N ALA A 552 -2.61 17.44 -20.42
CA ALA A 552 -1.69 18.58 -20.41
C ALA A 552 -2.29 19.79 -19.65
N ARG A 553 -3.56 20.10 -19.90
CA ARG A 553 -4.29 21.15 -19.22
C ARG A 553 -4.43 20.91 -17.72
N ARG A 554 -4.69 19.67 -17.30
CA ARG A 554 -4.72 19.29 -15.88
C ARG A 554 -3.38 19.49 -15.22
N ARG A 555 -2.31 19.01 -15.86
CA ARG A 555 -0.95 19.15 -15.35
C ARG A 555 -0.59 20.64 -15.15
N GLU A 556 -1.00 21.51 -16.04
CA GLU A 556 -0.84 22.97 -15.90
C GLU A 556 -1.66 23.54 -14.73
N ILE A 557 -2.91 23.08 -14.55
CA ILE A 557 -3.76 23.50 -13.43
C ILE A 557 -3.18 23.01 -12.11
N GLU A 558 -2.72 21.75 -12.05
CA GLU A 558 -2.07 21.18 -10.88
C GLU A 558 -0.79 21.94 -10.52
N ALA A 559 0.04 22.28 -11.52
CA ALA A 559 1.25 23.10 -11.31
C ALA A 559 0.93 24.44 -10.68
N LYS A 560 -0.05 25.17 -11.21
CA LYS A 560 -0.48 26.47 -10.66
C LYS A 560 -1.09 26.39 -9.26
N ARG A 561 -1.56 25.20 -8.86
CA ARG A 561 -2.17 24.93 -7.55
C ARG A 561 -1.29 24.12 -6.62
N ALA A 562 -0.05 23.86 -7.00
CA ALA A 562 0.85 23.01 -6.25
C ALA A 562 1.09 23.53 -4.82
N LEU A 563 1.16 22.60 -3.88
CA LEU A 563 1.46 22.84 -2.46
C LEU A 563 2.67 22.04 -1.99
N LEU A 564 2.86 20.83 -2.51
CA LEU A 564 4.04 20.00 -2.28
C LEU A 564 4.54 19.50 -3.62
N VAL A 565 5.75 19.88 -3.94
CA VAL A 565 6.45 19.46 -5.16
C VAL A 565 7.74 18.79 -4.77
N THR A 566 8.02 17.64 -5.34
CA THR A 566 9.26 16.89 -5.12
C THR A 566 10.01 16.69 -6.43
N ARG A 567 11.34 16.57 -6.35
CA ARG A 567 12.19 16.31 -7.50
C ARG A 567 13.42 15.52 -7.07
N GLN A 568 13.79 14.52 -7.85
CA GLN A 568 15.10 13.90 -7.76
C GLN A 568 16.12 14.84 -8.38
N THR A 569 17.20 15.15 -7.68
CA THR A 569 18.24 16.09 -8.14
C THR A 569 19.60 15.48 -7.84
N GLY A 570 20.29 15.02 -8.89
CA GLY A 570 21.48 14.21 -8.73
C GLY A 570 21.20 12.94 -7.91
N ARG A 571 21.98 12.71 -6.86
CA ARG A 571 21.79 11.58 -5.93
C ARG A 571 20.83 11.90 -4.80
N GLY A 572 20.50 13.18 -4.58
CA GLY A 572 19.58 13.62 -3.52
C GLY A 572 18.19 13.96 -4.01
N LYS A 573 17.44 14.51 -3.12
CA LYS A 573 16.04 14.86 -3.34
C LYS A 573 15.77 16.27 -2.88
N VAL A 574 14.87 16.95 -3.58
CA VAL A 574 14.42 18.28 -3.20
C VAL A 574 12.91 18.28 -3.05
N ALA A 575 12.42 18.89 -1.99
CA ALA A 575 11.00 19.12 -1.77
C ALA A 575 10.74 20.62 -1.59
N ALA A 576 9.69 21.14 -2.23
CA ALA A 576 9.18 22.48 -2.00
C ALA A 576 7.78 22.40 -1.40
N ILE A 577 7.64 22.90 -0.17
CA ILE A 577 6.37 23.05 0.53
C ILE A 577 5.94 24.52 0.36
N LEU A 578 4.86 24.73 -0.36
CA LEU A 578 4.42 26.04 -0.83
C LEU A 578 3.40 26.71 0.09
N THR A 579 3.44 26.33 1.34
CA THR A 579 2.68 26.96 2.43
C THR A 579 3.49 26.89 3.72
N ASP A 580 3.27 27.82 4.63
CA ASP A 580 3.81 27.82 5.99
C ASP A 580 2.76 27.39 7.01
N ARG A 581 1.80 26.58 6.58
CA ARG A 581 0.63 26.17 7.37
C ARG A 581 0.56 24.66 7.62
N THR A 582 1.64 23.90 7.44
CA THR A 582 1.59 22.44 7.68
C THR A 582 1.32 22.11 9.14
N TRP A 583 1.64 23.00 10.08
CA TRP A 583 1.29 22.87 11.50
C TRP A 583 -0.23 22.70 11.72
N ARG A 584 -1.07 23.18 10.79
CA ARG A 584 -2.53 23.02 10.87
C ARG A 584 -3.02 21.59 10.61
N LEU A 585 -2.16 20.69 10.11
CA LEU A 585 -2.47 19.25 10.05
C LEU A 585 -2.73 18.62 11.44
N ARG A 586 -2.49 19.37 12.49
CA ARG A 586 -2.79 19.00 13.87
C ARG A 586 -4.22 19.33 14.30
N GLU A 587 -4.90 20.21 13.58
CA GLU A 587 -6.24 20.68 13.97
C GLU A 587 -7.24 19.53 13.87
N GLY A 588 -7.97 19.28 14.97
CA GLY A 588 -8.97 18.21 15.07
C GLY A 588 -8.46 16.80 15.32
N ALA A 589 -7.17 16.52 15.04
CA ALA A 589 -6.60 15.17 15.17
C ALA A 589 -5.37 15.10 16.10
N GLY A 590 -4.94 16.24 16.69
CA GLY A 590 -3.69 16.31 17.46
C GLY A 590 -2.46 16.16 16.59
N ASP A 591 -1.36 15.71 17.18
CA ASP A 591 -0.04 15.73 16.52
C ASP A 591 0.17 14.65 15.43
N VAL A 592 -0.69 13.64 15.38
CA VAL A 592 -0.47 12.40 14.62
C VAL A 592 -0.17 12.65 13.15
N HIS A 593 -0.97 13.47 12.47
CA HIS A 593 -0.83 13.68 11.02
C HIS A 593 0.32 14.61 10.68
N HIS A 594 0.57 15.65 11.46
CA HIS A 594 1.72 16.52 11.29
C HIS A 594 3.04 15.75 11.46
N HIS A 595 3.13 14.94 12.54
CA HIS A 595 4.30 14.12 12.79
C HIS A 595 4.50 13.06 11.69
N ARG A 596 3.42 12.45 11.22
CA ARG A 596 3.49 11.45 10.14
C ARG A 596 3.95 12.08 8.82
N PHE A 597 3.40 13.23 8.46
CA PHE A 597 3.79 13.95 7.24
C PHE A 597 5.30 14.26 7.24
N TRP A 598 5.79 14.95 8.25
CA TRP A 598 7.19 15.33 8.34
C TRP A 598 8.12 14.13 8.54
N GLY A 599 7.73 13.15 9.35
CA GLY A 599 8.47 11.92 9.51
C GLY A 599 8.57 11.11 8.22
N ASN A 600 7.49 11.04 7.43
CA ASN A 600 7.51 10.41 6.11
C ASN A 600 8.41 11.16 5.13
N LEU A 601 8.37 12.51 5.13
CA LEU A 601 9.20 13.33 4.26
C LEU A 601 10.70 13.12 4.55
N ILE A 602 11.08 13.12 5.83
CA ILE A 602 12.48 12.87 6.24
C ILE A 602 12.91 11.46 5.85
N ARG A 603 12.12 10.44 6.17
CA ARG A 603 12.45 9.04 5.80
C ARG A 603 12.55 8.83 4.29
N TRP A 604 11.65 9.45 3.53
CA TRP A 604 11.71 9.41 2.07
C TRP A 604 13.00 10.02 1.53
N GLY A 605 13.44 11.13 2.10
CA GLY A 605 14.63 11.86 1.65
C GLY A 605 15.93 11.24 2.12
N ALA A 606 16.09 11.05 3.43
CA ALA A 606 17.30 10.51 4.05
C ALA A 606 17.47 8.99 3.83
N GLY A 607 16.40 8.32 3.41
CA GLY A 607 16.34 6.86 3.33
C GLY A 607 16.08 6.18 4.69
N PRO A 608 16.01 4.84 4.71
CA PRO A 608 15.75 4.10 5.93
C PRO A 608 16.91 4.25 6.92
N LEU A 609 16.59 4.33 8.20
CA LEU A 609 17.57 4.17 9.26
C LEU A 609 17.96 2.69 9.35
N LEU A 610 19.22 2.40 9.07
CA LEU A 610 19.76 1.06 9.13
C LEU A 610 20.21 0.77 10.58
N ARG A 611 19.93 -0.44 11.06
CA ARG A 611 19.96 -0.78 12.48
C ARG A 611 21.36 -1.07 13.01
N ALA A 612 22.30 -1.45 12.12
CA ALA A 612 23.65 -1.83 12.48
C ALA A 612 24.67 -1.13 11.59
N GLY A 613 25.86 -0.88 12.13
CA GLY A 613 26.99 -0.30 11.40
C GLY A 613 27.38 1.09 11.86
N SER A 614 27.99 1.84 10.94
CA SER A 614 28.53 3.18 11.15
C SER A 614 27.98 4.15 10.11
N ASP A 615 28.39 5.44 10.19
CA ASP A 615 28.05 6.43 9.17
C ASP A 615 28.56 6.07 7.77
N LYS A 616 29.64 5.25 7.67
CA LYS A 616 30.24 4.82 6.40
C LYS A 616 29.61 3.54 5.86
N VAL A 617 29.35 2.58 6.72
CA VAL A 617 28.76 1.28 6.35
C VAL A 617 27.64 0.98 7.33
N ALA A 618 26.43 0.94 6.85
CA ALA A 618 25.27 0.58 7.66
C ALA A 618 24.47 -0.54 7.00
N LEU A 619 23.88 -1.38 7.81
CA LEU A 619 23.17 -2.60 7.42
C LEU A 619 21.83 -2.71 8.16
N GLY A 620 20.82 -3.22 7.49
CA GLY A 620 19.54 -3.53 8.09
C GLY A 620 18.79 -4.60 7.32
N THR A 621 17.81 -5.19 7.98
CA THR A 621 16.81 -6.06 7.40
C THR A 621 15.44 -5.43 7.57
N ASP A 622 14.47 -5.80 6.73
CA ASP A 622 13.09 -5.29 6.82
C ASP A 622 12.40 -5.69 8.13
N GLN A 623 12.72 -6.89 8.66
CA GLN A 623 12.22 -7.36 9.96
C GLN A 623 13.40 -7.89 10.79
N LEU A 624 13.18 -8.14 12.07
CA LEU A 624 14.13 -8.84 12.95
C LEU A 624 13.77 -10.31 13.16
N THR A 625 12.49 -10.64 13.03
CA THR A 625 11.98 -11.99 13.20
C THR A 625 11.26 -12.41 11.93
N TYR A 626 11.63 -13.57 11.41
CA TYR A 626 11.11 -14.15 10.19
C TYR A 626 10.55 -15.53 10.44
N THR A 627 9.55 -15.95 9.68
CA THR A 627 9.14 -17.35 9.65
C THR A 627 9.93 -18.13 8.59
N ALA A 628 9.92 -19.45 8.66
CA ALA A 628 10.74 -20.30 7.80
C ALA A 628 10.49 -20.13 6.28
N ASP A 629 9.33 -19.58 5.91
CA ASP A 629 8.95 -19.36 4.50
C ASP A 629 9.13 -17.90 4.05
N ASP A 630 9.54 -17.02 4.96
CA ASP A 630 9.77 -15.63 4.62
C ASP A 630 11.14 -15.44 3.96
N SER A 631 11.20 -14.54 3.01
CA SER A 631 12.44 -14.06 2.42
C SER A 631 12.89 -12.78 3.11
N ILE A 632 14.19 -12.66 3.36
CA ILE A 632 14.80 -11.54 4.07
C ILE A 632 15.18 -10.47 3.05
N LEU A 633 14.64 -9.25 3.18
CA LEU A 633 15.13 -8.10 2.45
C LEU A 633 16.30 -7.48 3.24
N ILE A 634 17.47 -7.48 2.64
CA ILE A 634 18.70 -6.93 3.22
C ILE A 634 18.98 -5.62 2.53
N THR A 635 19.18 -4.57 3.31
CA THR A 635 19.52 -3.23 2.84
C THR A 635 20.85 -2.81 3.45
N ALA A 636 21.78 -2.37 2.61
CA ALA A 636 23.09 -1.85 3.02
C ALA A 636 23.27 -0.43 2.48
N ARG A 637 23.95 0.43 3.26
CA ARG A 637 24.37 1.76 2.81
C ARG A 637 25.88 1.87 2.88
N LEU A 638 26.49 2.24 1.76
CA LEU A 638 27.93 2.48 1.67
C LEU A 638 28.24 3.95 1.42
N ARG A 639 29.18 4.49 2.18
CA ARG A 639 29.72 5.84 2.03
C ARG A 639 31.24 5.82 2.19
N ASP A 640 31.95 6.71 1.47
CA ASP A 640 33.37 6.90 1.60
C ASP A 640 33.77 7.71 2.86
N GLY A 641 35.06 8.08 2.95
CA GLY A 641 35.59 8.89 4.07
C GLY A 641 34.95 10.27 4.19
N ASP A 642 34.49 10.82 3.08
CA ASP A 642 33.84 12.15 2.99
C ASP A 642 32.30 12.04 3.02
N LEU A 643 31.77 10.87 3.37
CA LEU A 643 30.35 10.54 3.44
C LEU A 643 29.63 10.58 2.08
N ASN A 644 30.35 10.54 0.97
CA ASN A 644 29.73 10.40 -0.35
C ASN A 644 29.23 8.97 -0.55
N PRO A 645 28.12 8.78 -1.25
CA PRO A 645 27.60 7.45 -1.53
C PRO A 645 28.53 6.67 -2.46
N VAL A 646 28.83 5.44 -2.08
CA VAL A 646 29.62 4.48 -2.87
C VAL A 646 28.67 3.48 -3.50
N VAL A 647 28.87 3.23 -4.79
CA VAL A 647 28.15 2.18 -5.53
C VAL A 647 29.15 1.04 -5.79
N ASP A 648 28.89 -0.11 -5.17
CA ASP A 648 29.68 -1.31 -5.37
C ASP A 648 28.80 -2.41 -6.00
N PRO A 649 29.00 -2.72 -7.30
CA PRO A 649 28.21 -3.75 -7.98
C PRO A 649 28.55 -5.18 -7.52
N SER A 650 29.65 -5.36 -6.79
CA SER A 650 30.09 -6.66 -6.28
C SER A 650 29.62 -6.95 -4.85
N LEU A 651 28.95 -5.99 -4.20
CA LEU A 651 28.53 -6.09 -2.81
C LEU A 651 27.64 -7.29 -2.56
N LYS A 652 27.96 -8.05 -1.52
CA LYS A 652 27.18 -9.20 -1.09
C LYS A 652 26.95 -9.17 0.41
N ALA A 653 25.85 -9.74 0.84
CA ALA A 653 25.59 -10.04 2.22
C ALA A 653 25.64 -11.55 2.46
N GLU A 654 26.30 -11.97 3.51
CA GLU A 654 26.27 -13.34 3.99
C GLU A 654 25.34 -13.45 5.20
N ILE A 655 24.52 -14.47 5.18
CA ILE A 655 23.68 -14.85 6.32
C ILE A 655 24.37 -16.02 6.99
N LEU A 656 24.71 -15.88 8.27
CA LEU A 656 25.42 -16.87 9.05
C LEU A 656 24.54 -17.43 10.15
N ARG A 657 24.69 -18.72 10.45
CA ARG A 657 24.17 -19.37 11.64
C ARG A 657 25.30 -20.10 12.34
N ASP A 658 25.46 -19.87 13.61
CA ASP A 658 26.57 -20.46 14.41
C ASP A 658 27.94 -20.28 13.76
N GLY A 659 28.16 -19.08 13.14
CA GLY A 659 29.40 -18.75 12.44
C GLY A 659 29.59 -19.37 11.05
N LYS A 660 28.66 -20.22 10.59
CA LYS A 660 28.69 -20.84 9.25
C LYS A 660 27.77 -20.10 8.29
N VAL A 661 28.25 -19.87 7.07
CA VAL A 661 27.44 -19.23 6.01
C VAL A 661 26.31 -20.19 5.57
N VAL A 662 25.08 -19.72 5.73
CA VAL A 662 23.87 -20.43 5.31
C VAL A 662 23.40 -19.97 3.94
N ALA A 663 23.55 -18.67 3.65
CA ALA A 663 23.18 -18.09 2.36
C ALA A 663 24.07 -16.88 2.05
N THR A 664 24.28 -16.62 0.74
CA THR A 664 24.92 -15.40 0.23
C THR A 664 23.95 -14.69 -0.70
N VAL A 665 23.72 -13.41 -0.46
CA VAL A 665 22.74 -12.59 -1.17
C VAL A 665 23.48 -11.47 -1.89
N PRO A 666 23.43 -11.37 -3.22
CA PRO A 666 23.96 -10.22 -3.95
C PRO A 666 23.10 -8.99 -3.65
N LEU A 667 23.73 -7.85 -3.40
CA LEU A 667 23.07 -6.59 -3.14
C LEU A 667 23.22 -5.67 -4.35
N ALA A 668 22.11 -5.36 -5.01
CA ALA A 668 22.10 -4.43 -6.14
C ALA A 668 21.99 -2.98 -5.65
N ALA A 669 22.75 -2.09 -6.28
CA ALA A 669 22.65 -0.66 -5.97
C ALA A 669 21.27 -0.12 -6.37
N VAL A 670 20.66 0.65 -5.48
CA VAL A 670 19.37 1.34 -5.73
C VAL A 670 19.68 2.66 -6.42
N GLU A 671 19.20 2.81 -7.64
CA GLU A 671 19.45 4.01 -8.45
C GLU A 671 18.86 5.26 -7.78
N GLY A 672 19.58 6.39 -7.84
CA GLY A 672 19.15 7.64 -7.23
C GLY A 672 19.09 7.64 -5.70
N SER A 673 19.67 6.63 -5.04
CA SER A 673 19.72 6.54 -3.59
C SER A 673 21.04 7.06 -3.02
N ASN A 674 21.07 7.30 -1.71
CA ASN A 674 22.26 7.75 -0.99
C ASN A 674 23.18 6.55 -0.64
N GLY A 675 23.69 5.82 -1.67
CA GLY A 675 24.55 4.65 -1.51
C GLY A 675 23.84 3.40 -0.97
N LEU A 676 22.53 3.29 -1.18
CA LEU A 676 21.78 2.10 -0.79
C LEU A 676 21.97 0.96 -1.77
N HIS A 677 22.09 -0.25 -1.22
CA HIS A 677 22.11 -1.51 -1.94
C HIS A 677 21.08 -2.44 -1.32
N GLU A 678 20.34 -3.15 -2.12
CA GLU A 678 19.28 -4.06 -1.65
C GLU A 678 19.39 -5.43 -2.30
N GLY A 679 19.08 -6.45 -1.54
CA GLY A 679 19.01 -7.82 -2.02
C GLY A 679 18.02 -8.63 -1.20
N LYS A 680 17.40 -9.62 -1.84
CA LYS A 680 16.41 -10.50 -1.23
C LYS A 680 16.93 -11.92 -1.16
N SER A 681 16.89 -12.53 0.03
CA SER A 681 17.29 -13.91 0.20
C SER A 681 16.22 -14.87 -0.27
N ALA A 682 16.61 -16.12 -0.58
CA ALA A 682 15.66 -17.24 -0.53
C ALA A 682 15.19 -17.46 0.92
N PRO A 683 14.01 -18.10 1.13
CA PRO A 683 13.55 -18.47 2.46
C PRO A 683 14.55 -19.34 3.19
N ILE A 684 14.86 -18.98 4.45
CA ILE A 684 15.80 -19.74 5.29
C ILE A 684 15.00 -20.60 6.25
N ARG A 685 15.04 -21.90 6.03
CA ARG A 685 14.23 -22.88 6.78
C ARG A 685 14.85 -23.34 8.10
N SER A 686 16.11 -23.01 8.35
CA SER A 686 16.78 -23.38 9.60
C SER A 686 16.35 -22.44 10.73
N PRO A 687 15.70 -22.92 11.81
CA PRO A 687 15.33 -22.08 12.94
C PRO A 687 16.55 -21.66 13.76
N GLY A 688 16.48 -20.52 14.43
CA GLY A 688 17.51 -20.00 15.31
C GLY A 688 17.98 -18.60 14.95
N ILE A 689 18.99 -18.12 15.67
CA ILE A 689 19.56 -16.78 15.47
C ILE A 689 20.50 -16.80 14.26
N HIS A 690 20.28 -15.86 13.35
CA HIS A 690 21.12 -15.65 12.18
C HIS A 690 21.76 -14.26 12.24
N THR A 691 23.01 -14.18 11.82
CA THR A 691 23.76 -12.92 11.71
C THR A 691 23.93 -12.57 10.26
N VAL A 692 23.66 -11.32 9.88
CA VAL A 692 23.93 -10.81 8.53
C VAL A 692 25.19 -9.96 8.56
N ARG A 693 26.12 -10.21 7.64
CA ARG A 693 27.32 -9.39 7.42
C ARG A 693 27.49 -9.01 5.97
N ILE A 694 28.13 -7.89 5.72
CA ILE A 694 28.51 -7.45 4.38
C ILE A 694 29.95 -7.91 4.06
N ILE A 695 30.16 -8.34 2.82
CA ILE A 695 31.47 -8.71 2.27
C ILE A 695 31.69 -8.03 0.90
#